data_a0616cc62dc8e86530c65bf659e59f01
#
_entry.id   a0616cc62dc8e86530c65bf659e59f01
#
_cell.length_a   1.000
_cell.length_b   1.000
_cell.length_c   1.000
_cell.angle_alpha   90.00
_cell.angle_beta   90.00
_cell.angle_gamma   90.00
#
_symmetry.space_group_name_H-M   'P 1'
#
loop_
_entity.id
_entity.type
_entity.pdbx_description
1 polymer ?
#
loop_
_entity_poly.entity_id
_entity_poly.type
_entity_poly.pdbx_seq_one_letter_code
_entity_poly.pdbx_strand_id
1 'polypeptide(L)'
;MPSVTQVTRDRLGTIFPQLQSESEMVCPHCQTNNVADARFCMNCGNALPAAGPAREAPLFHDVLRAPKPVPTAGERRIITALFCDVVRSTALAEGLDPEEWREIMNRAFAILTGPIERYDGTVARLMGDALLAFFGAPTAHEDDPQRAVFAALEILSDLKPFAQQIKSQYGLDFAVRIGINTGPVVVGDVGSQRVAEYTAMGDAVNLAARMQQSAQPGSIQIAEDTQRLVAPVFDLEDLGGSEVKGKSAPVRAFRVLAAKAHPGRLRGINGVSAPLIGRDRELDQLREALAHVKTGHGQVVCLIGEAGLGKSRLIEEARKAWLLENPAYSWEYVQTSPYDSARPYGLFQKYGRDMFGIHLDDPPEVIHEKVAKGFVGVPRAADMCKVTMEHVIASKAIKDTRDYEAEAVKENLYGITLRAWENASTFPSVCVFDDVHWADQASVDLLLHVFRVIETNPMVFVCALRPERQSPGWQIKLKTEAQYAHRYTEIVLSPLDAQRTNDLVSALLNIADIPRDLRGLIIHKTEGNPYFIEEVVRSLIEQGIVYQTEDGLRWKSATRPEDVALPDTLHALLVARIDRLDAETRATLELASVIGRTFDVRILKAVSPSAASLDLQLAALQRVELVREVARKSGLEYTFKHELARDAAYATILLRRRRELHRQVGEAMETLFADRHEEVAHRLAQHFAAAGESEKAYRYYVMAGNAATAVSADAEAADHLAHALQAAGSLQIPASERTALERRVAALATSVPA
;
A
#
# COMPACT_ATOMS: atom_id res chain seq x y z
N MET A 1 -29.31 30.61 -48.88
CA MET A 1 -29.23 30.53 -47.43
C MET A 1 -29.65 29.13 -47.02
N PRO A 2 -28.75 28.22 -46.67
CA PRO A 2 -29.11 26.92 -46.09
C PRO A 2 -29.37 27.09 -44.58
N SER A 3 -30.37 26.36 -44.10
CA SER A 3 -30.95 26.45 -42.77
C SER A 3 -29.99 26.04 -41.66
N VAL A 4 -30.13 26.67 -40.52
CA VAL A 4 -29.32 26.55 -39.27
C VAL A 4 -29.23 25.10 -38.71
N THR A 5 -29.99 24.16 -39.29
CA THR A 5 -30.00 22.74 -38.88
C THR A 5 -28.89 21.87 -39.50
N GLN A 6 -28.13 22.37 -40.49
CA GLN A 6 -27.10 21.58 -41.14
C GLN A 6 -25.69 21.83 -40.58
N VAL A 7 -25.49 22.97 -39.89
CA VAL A 7 -24.19 23.38 -39.34
C VAL A 7 -23.88 22.72 -37.97
N THR A 8 -24.93 22.21 -37.30
CA THR A 8 -24.79 21.54 -36.02
C THR A 8 -24.45 20.03 -36.12
N ARG A 9 -24.69 19.42 -37.28
CA ARG A 9 -24.37 17.99 -37.51
C ARG A 9 -22.90 17.72 -37.84
N ASP A 10 -22.23 18.66 -38.50
CA ASP A 10 -20.82 18.47 -38.91
C ASP A 10 -19.79 18.79 -37.84
N ARG A 11 -20.20 19.42 -36.70
CA ARG A 11 -19.31 19.69 -35.58
C ARG A 11 -19.34 18.65 -34.44
N LEU A 12 -20.33 17.75 -34.45
CA LEU A 12 -20.41 16.66 -33.44
C LEU A 12 -19.77 15.35 -33.93
N GLY A 13 -19.45 15.23 -35.21
CA GLY A 13 -18.80 14.03 -35.77
C GLY A 13 -17.30 13.90 -35.47
N THR A 14 -16.66 14.90 -34.89
CA THR A 14 -15.20 14.91 -34.65
C THR A 14 -14.81 14.67 -33.22
N ILE A 15 -15.75 14.51 -32.29
CA ILE A 15 -15.47 14.40 -30.87
C ILE A 15 -15.64 12.97 -30.30
N PHE A 16 -16.36 12.08 -31.00
CA PHE A 16 -16.53 10.68 -30.55
C PHE A 16 -16.45 9.70 -31.74
N PRO A 17 -15.29 9.12 -32.06
CA PRO A 17 -15.17 8.14 -33.12
C PRO A 17 -15.67 6.72 -32.78
N GLN A 18 -16.37 6.49 -31.69
CA GLN A 18 -16.80 5.13 -31.27
C GLN A 18 -18.34 4.92 -31.16
N LEU A 19 -19.14 5.77 -31.78
CA LEU A 19 -20.60 5.57 -31.89
C LEU A 19 -21.06 5.40 -33.35
N GLN A 20 -20.36 4.57 -34.11
CA GLN A 20 -20.82 4.13 -35.42
C GLN A 20 -20.72 2.62 -35.56
N SER A 21 -21.70 1.90 -35.00
CA SER A 21 -22.20 0.61 -35.53
C SER A 21 -23.50 0.24 -34.80
N GLU A 22 -24.49 1.11 -34.77
CA GLU A 22 -25.86 0.63 -34.66
C GLU A 22 -26.24 0.12 -36.07
N SER A 23 -26.38 -1.19 -36.20
CA SER A 23 -26.85 -1.82 -37.44
C SER A 23 -28.29 -1.37 -37.71
N GLU A 24 -28.46 -0.42 -38.60
CA GLU A 24 -29.78 0.03 -39.06
C GLU A 24 -30.52 -1.15 -39.73
N MET A 25 -31.76 -1.39 -39.35
CA MET A 25 -32.62 -2.42 -39.97
C MET A 25 -33.47 -1.74 -41.07
N VAL A 26 -33.24 -2.15 -42.32
CA VAL A 26 -34.02 -1.65 -43.46
C VAL A 26 -35.34 -2.39 -43.58
N CYS A 27 -36.44 -1.69 -43.64
CA CYS A 27 -37.75 -2.29 -43.84
C CYS A 27 -37.86 -2.92 -45.24
N PRO A 28 -38.18 -4.22 -45.40
CA PRO A 28 -38.26 -4.88 -46.68
C PRO A 28 -39.44 -4.41 -47.53
N HIS A 29 -40.42 -3.71 -46.91
CA HIS A 29 -41.63 -3.28 -47.60
C HIS A 29 -41.55 -1.84 -48.14
N CYS A 30 -40.94 -0.89 -47.40
CA CYS A 30 -40.84 0.52 -47.79
C CYS A 30 -39.42 1.08 -47.77
N GLN A 31 -38.42 0.29 -47.53
CA GLN A 31 -36.98 0.61 -47.51
C GLN A 31 -36.58 1.72 -46.56
N THR A 32 -37.37 2.00 -45.54
CA THR A 32 -37.05 2.97 -44.51
C THR A 32 -36.10 2.33 -43.49
N ASN A 33 -35.02 3.03 -43.09
CA ASN A 33 -34.13 2.63 -42.05
C ASN A 33 -34.82 2.79 -40.70
N ASN A 34 -34.78 1.74 -39.88
CA ASN A 34 -35.31 1.67 -38.53
C ASN A 34 -34.20 1.35 -37.54
N VAL A 35 -34.38 1.63 -36.26
CA VAL A 35 -33.46 1.21 -35.20
C VAL A 35 -33.40 -0.32 -35.11
N ALA A 36 -32.25 -0.87 -34.73
CA ALA A 36 -31.96 -2.31 -34.77
C ALA A 36 -32.99 -3.20 -34.11
N ASP A 37 -33.70 -2.70 -33.10
CA ASP A 37 -34.65 -3.46 -32.24
C ASP A 37 -36.11 -3.15 -32.61
N ALA A 38 -36.36 -2.40 -33.69
CA ALA A 38 -37.72 -2.06 -34.09
C ALA A 38 -38.51 -3.30 -34.50
N ARG A 39 -39.65 -3.57 -33.85
CA ARG A 39 -40.57 -4.66 -34.21
C ARG A 39 -41.50 -4.30 -35.34
N PHE A 40 -41.69 -3.00 -35.57
CA PHE A 40 -42.53 -2.47 -36.63
C PHE A 40 -41.83 -1.29 -37.32
N CYS A 41 -42.02 -1.14 -38.62
CA CYS A 41 -41.47 -0.05 -39.39
C CYS A 41 -42.11 1.30 -38.97
N MET A 42 -41.28 2.28 -38.65
CA MET A 42 -41.74 3.61 -38.22
C MET A 42 -42.46 4.39 -39.32
N ASN A 43 -42.32 4.00 -40.62
CA ASN A 43 -42.93 4.68 -41.74
C ASN A 43 -44.19 3.96 -42.27
N CYS A 44 -44.19 2.63 -42.42
CA CYS A 44 -45.31 1.89 -43.01
C CYS A 44 -46.06 0.99 -42.02
N GLY A 45 -45.65 0.88 -40.78
CA GLY A 45 -46.29 0.08 -39.74
C GLY A 45 -46.17 -1.45 -39.91
N ASN A 46 -45.52 -1.93 -40.99
CA ASN A 46 -45.34 -3.38 -41.18
C ASN A 46 -44.34 -3.97 -40.21
N ALA A 47 -44.61 -5.21 -39.78
CA ALA A 47 -43.69 -5.94 -38.91
C ALA A 47 -42.34 -6.14 -39.56
N LEU A 48 -41.26 -5.83 -38.84
CA LEU A 48 -39.90 -6.07 -39.27
C LEU A 48 -39.47 -7.49 -38.86
N PRO A 49 -38.62 -8.17 -39.67
CA PRO A 49 -38.11 -9.47 -39.32
C PRO A 49 -37.39 -9.34 -37.98
N ALA A 50 -37.74 -10.21 -37.03
CA ALA A 50 -37.06 -10.25 -35.74
C ALA A 50 -35.56 -10.46 -35.98
N ALA A 51 -34.71 -9.57 -35.48
CA ALA A 51 -33.29 -9.83 -35.38
C ALA A 51 -33.12 -11.17 -34.65
N GLY A 52 -32.23 -12.04 -35.18
CA GLY A 52 -31.99 -13.37 -34.60
C GLY A 52 -31.77 -13.28 -33.10
N PRO A 53 -31.85 -14.40 -32.37
CA PRO A 53 -32.00 -14.38 -30.92
C PRO A 53 -31.04 -13.38 -30.29
N ALA A 54 -31.62 -12.35 -29.69
CA ALA A 54 -30.88 -11.40 -28.89
C ALA A 54 -30.02 -12.22 -27.92
N ARG A 55 -28.73 -11.98 -27.87
CA ARG A 55 -27.92 -12.44 -26.76
C ARG A 55 -28.61 -11.89 -25.52
N GLU A 56 -29.28 -12.75 -24.80
CA GLU A 56 -29.82 -12.42 -23.48
C GLU A 56 -28.68 -11.78 -22.69
N ALA A 57 -28.90 -10.54 -22.24
CA ALA A 57 -28.07 -9.98 -21.20
C ALA A 57 -28.08 -11.00 -20.07
N PRO A 58 -26.92 -11.40 -19.51
CA PRO A 58 -26.88 -12.44 -18.50
C PRO A 58 -27.82 -12.05 -17.37
N LEU A 59 -28.86 -12.89 -17.18
CA LEU A 59 -29.74 -12.80 -16.03
C LEU A 59 -28.83 -12.85 -14.79
N PHE A 60 -29.14 -12.04 -13.79
CA PHE A 60 -28.40 -11.91 -12.51
C PHE A 60 -28.03 -13.25 -11.83
N HIS A 61 -28.65 -14.35 -12.25
CA HIS A 61 -28.33 -15.71 -11.83
C HIS A 61 -26.99 -16.26 -12.38
N ASP A 62 -26.45 -15.71 -13.46
CA ASP A 62 -25.19 -16.20 -14.06
C ASP A 62 -23.96 -15.43 -13.54
N VAL A 63 -24.14 -14.24 -12.99
CA VAL A 63 -23.05 -13.47 -12.33
C VAL A 63 -22.65 -14.12 -11.00
N LEU A 64 -23.56 -14.89 -10.38
CA LEU A 64 -23.28 -15.64 -9.14
C LEU A 64 -22.66 -17.03 -9.38
N ARG A 65 -22.37 -17.42 -10.62
CA ARG A 65 -21.58 -18.62 -10.93
C ARG A 65 -20.08 -18.27 -10.96
N ALA A 66 -19.53 -18.01 -9.78
CA ALA A 66 -18.11 -18.27 -9.53
C ALA A 66 -17.83 -19.76 -9.87
N PRO A 67 -16.63 -20.12 -10.39
CA PRO A 67 -16.27 -21.51 -10.61
C PRO A 67 -16.54 -22.26 -9.30
N LYS A 68 -17.40 -23.28 -9.37
CA LYS A 68 -17.78 -24.07 -8.18
C LYS A 68 -16.50 -24.52 -7.49
N PRO A 69 -16.26 -24.13 -6.23
CA PRO A 69 -15.17 -24.71 -5.47
C PRO A 69 -15.42 -26.24 -5.42
N VAL A 70 -14.36 -27.00 -5.56
CA VAL A 70 -14.40 -28.46 -5.38
C VAL A 70 -14.98 -28.70 -3.97
N PRO A 71 -15.96 -29.63 -3.79
CA PRO A 71 -16.58 -29.89 -2.50
C PRO A 71 -15.49 -30.23 -1.48
N THR A 72 -15.22 -29.34 -0.56
CA THR A 72 -14.31 -29.56 0.57
C THR A 72 -15.14 -30.04 1.75
N ALA A 73 -14.75 -31.14 2.34
CA ALA A 73 -15.26 -31.57 3.65
C ALA A 73 -15.12 -30.36 4.60
N GLY A 74 -16.20 -30.03 5.36
CA GLY A 74 -16.30 -28.82 6.16
C GLY A 74 -15.02 -28.49 6.94
N GLU A 75 -14.50 -27.29 6.78
CA GLU A 75 -13.24 -26.82 7.35
C GLU A 75 -13.49 -25.81 8.47
N ARG A 76 -12.75 -25.94 9.59
CA ARG A 76 -12.77 -24.90 10.63
C ARG A 76 -11.90 -23.72 10.23
N ARG A 77 -12.51 -22.54 10.17
CA ARG A 77 -11.82 -21.28 9.84
C ARG A 77 -12.20 -20.17 10.81
N ILE A 78 -11.33 -19.19 10.93
CA ILE A 78 -11.68 -17.89 11.51
C ILE A 78 -12.11 -17.01 10.35
N ILE A 79 -13.33 -16.50 10.39
CA ILE A 79 -13.85 -15.56 9.39
C ILE A 79 -14.35 -14.30 10.04
N THR A 80 -14.45 -13.24 9.24
CA THR A 80 -15.21 -12.04 9.59
C THR A 80 -16.51 -12.04 8.80
N ALA A 81 -17.61 -12.14 9.50
CA ALA A 81 -18.96 -12.08 8.92
C ALA A 81 -19.46 -10.64 8.90
N LEU A 82 -19.99 -10.20 7.76
CA LEU A 82 -20.62 -8.91 7.55
C LEU A 82 -22.09 -9.13 7.19
N PHE A 83 -22.99 -8.61 8.02
CA PHE A 83 -24.42 -8.50 7.71
C PHE A 83 -24.75 -7.05 7.35
N CYS A 84 -25.49 -6.87 6.28
CA CYS A 84 -26.04 -5.59 5.87
C CYS A 84 -27.54 -5.74 5.58
N ASP A 85 -28.37 -4.82 6.03
CA ASP A 85 -29.83 -4.87 5.93
C ASP A 85 -30.41 -3.48 5.68
N VAL A 86 -31.45 -3.40 4.84
CA VAL A 86 -32.14 -2.16 4.52
C VAL A 86 -33.13 -1.80 5.64
N VAL A 87 -32.99 -0.61 6.18
CA VAL A 87 -33.83 -0.15 7.31
C VAL A 87 -35.26 0.07 6.86
N ARG A 88 -36.23 -0.58 7.58
CA ARG A 88 -37.67 -0.45 7.32
C ARG A 88 -38.08 -0.82 5.88
N SER A 89 -37.39 -1.77 5.27
CA SER A 89 -37.65 -2.26 3.91
C SER A 89 -39.12 -2.61 3.64
N THR A 90 -39.77 -3.30 4.58
CA THR A 90 -41.19 -3.62 4.49
C THR A 90 -42.08 -2.37 4.35
N ALA A 91 -41.87 -1.34 5.18
CA ALA A 91 -42.62 -0.11 5.10
C ALA A 91 -42.30 0.72 3.85
N LEU A 92 -41.07 0.61 3.33
CA LEU A 92 -40.66 1.20 2.05
C LEU A 92 -41.35 0.51 0.86
N ALA A 93 -41.43 -0.82 0.90
CA ALA A 93 -42.12 -1.62 -0.12
C ALA A 93 -43.62 -1.43 -0.17
N GLU A 94 -44.27 -1.19 0.98
CA GLU A 94 -45.71 -0.93 1.03
C GLU A 94 -46.14 0.35 0.31
N GLY A 95 -45.23 1.34 0.19
CA GLY A 95 -45.45 2.63 -0.46
C GLY A 95 -45.12 2.67 -1.97
N LEU A 96 -44.65 1.59 -2.56
CA LEU A 96 -44.14 1.52 -3.95
C LEU A 96 -44.79 0.37 -4.71
N ASP A 97 -44.78 0.48 -6.04
CA ASP A 97 -45.10 -0.67 -6.89
C ASP A 97 -44.06 -1.77 -6.73
N PRO A 98 -44.43 -3.06 -6.69
CA PRO A 98 -43.50 -4.15 -6.55
C PRO A 98 -42.38 -4.19 -7.61
N GLU A 99 -42.64 -3.69 -8.83
CA GLU A 99 -41.63 -3.62 -9.88
C GLU A 99 -40.61 -2.49 -9.59
N GLU A 100 -41.07 -1.34 -9.13
CA GLU A 100 -40.21 -0.23 -8.71
C GLU A 100 -39.34 -0.60 -7.52
N TRP A 101 -39.93 -1.27 -6.51
CA TRP A 101 -39.21 -1.76 -5.35
C TRP A 101 -38.10 -2.75 -5.77
N ARG A 102 -38.40 -3.67 -6.67
CA ARG A 102 -37.42 -4.64 -7.21
C ARG A 102 -36.27 -3.93 -7.91
N GLU A 103 -36.55 -2.90 -8.71
CA GLU A 103 -35.53 -2.12 -9.40
C GLU A 103 -34.61 -1.35 -8.43
N ILE A 104 -35.21 -0.72 -7.42
CA ILE A 104 -34.49 -0.05 -6.34
C ILE A 104 -33.56 -1.02 -5.62
N MET A 105 -34.07 -2.21 -5.24
CA MET A 105 -33.27 -3.22 -4.55
C MET A 105 -32.13 -3.79 -5.40
N ASN A 106 -32.37 -4.04 -6.70
CA ASN A 106 -31.31 -4.48 -7.60
C ASN A 106 -30.17 -3.47 -7.70
N ARG A 107 -30.49 -2.19 -7.81
CA ARG A 107 -29.49 -1.11 -7.81
C ARG A 107 -28.78 -1.00 -6.46
N ALA A 108 -29.50 -1.12 -5.37
CA ALA A 108 -28.93 -1.13 -4.03
C ALA A 108 -27.94 -2.30 -3.87
N PHE A 109 -28.31 -3.51 -4.24
CA PHE A 109 -27.43 -4.67 -4.15
C PHE A 109 -26.16 -4.50 -5.00
N ALA A 110 -26.22 -3.91 -6.18
CA ALA A 110 -25.03 -3.61 -6.98
C ALA A 110 -24.07 -2.66 -6.24
N ILE A 111 -24.59 -1.68 -5.47
CA ILE A 111 -23.78 -0.77 -4.65
C ILE A 111 -23.22 -1.51 -3.43
N LEU A 112 -24.00 -2.40 -2.79
CA LEU A 112 -23.57 -3.12 -1.60
C LEU A 112 -22.51 -4.18 -1.89
N THR A 113 -22.60 -4.89 -3.02
CA THR A 113 -21.68 -6.00 -3.36
C THR A 113 -20.34 -5.51 -3.89
N GLY A 114 -20.30 -4.39 -4.62
CA GLY A 114 -19.09 -3.85 -5.22
C GLY A 114 -17.93 -3.65 -4.24
N PRO A 115 -18.10 -2.95 -3.11
CA PRO A 115 -17.04 -2.82 -2.10
C PRO A 115 -16.64 -4.16 -1.48
N ILE A 116 -17.57 -5.07 -1.23
CA ILE A 116 -17.26 -6.40 -0.68
C ILE A 116 -16.29 -7.14 -1.60
N GLU A 117 -16.56 -7.18 -2.90
CA GLU A 117 -15.70 -7.81 -3.89
C GLU A 117 -14.35 -7.11 -4.03
N ARG A 118 -14.31 -5.77 -3.99
CA ARG A 118 -13.06 -4.98 -4.03
C ARG A 118 -12.11 -5.29 -2.87
N TYR A 119 -12.66 -5.63 -1.71
CA TYR A 119 -11.88 -6.02 -0.53
C TYR A 119 -11.74 -7.54 -0.37
N ASP A 120 -11.92 -8.32 -1.47
CA ASP A 120 -11.82 -9.79 -1.50
C ASP A 120 -12.76 -10.51 -0.53
N GLY A 121 -13.88 -9.89 -0.21
CA GLY A 121 -14.97 -10.53 0.50
C GLY A 121 -15.83 -11.37 -0.45
N THR A 122 -16.46 -12.39 0.08
CA THR A 122 -17.38 -13.29 -0.66
C THR A 122 -18.80 -13.01 -0.24
N VAL A 123 -19.67 -12.63 -1.18
CA VAL A 123 -21.10 -12.54 -0.93
C VAL A 123 -21.66 -13.95 -0.80
N ALA A 124 -22.01 -14.35 0.42
CA ALA A 124 -22.49 -15.70 0.71
C ALA A 124 -23.97 -15.85 0.40
N ARG A 125 -24.77 -14.84 0.69
CA ARG A 125 -26.23 -14.89 0.51
C ARG A 125 -26.87 -13.52 0.41
N LEU A 126 -27.87 -13.42 -0.49
CA LEU A 126 -28.85 -12.32 -0.50
C LEU A 126 -30.17 -12.87 0.08
N MET A 127 -30.74 -12.20 1.06
CA MET A 127 -31.91 -12.66 1.83
C MET A 127 -32.98 -11.56 1.86
N GLY A 128 -33.77 -11.49 0.77
CA GLY A 128 -34.77 -10.42 0.63
C GLY A 128 -34.11 -9.05 0.49
N ASP A 129 -34.07 -8.30 1.58
CA ASP A 129 -33.50 -6.97 1.71
C ASP A 129 -32.14 -6.95 2.45
N ALA A 130 -31.66 -8.13 2.84
CA ALA A 130 -30.42 -8.29 3.58
C ALA A 130 -29.33 -9.01 2.75
N LEU A 131 -28.08 -8.73 3.11
CA LEU A 131 -26.88 -9.34 2.51
C LEU A 131 -26.02 -9.92 3.63
N LEU A 132 -25.50 -11.13 3.38
CA LEU A 132 -24.46 -11.76 4.19
C LEU A 132 -23.19 -11.94 3.35
N ALA A 133 -22.08 -11.46 3.84
CA ALA A 133 -20.76 -11.67 3.25
C ALA A 133 -19.76 -12.22 4.26
N PHE A 134 -18.73 -12.90 3.74
CA PHE A 134 -17.63 -13.44 4.52
C PHE A 134 -16.30 -12.88 4.01
N PHE A 135 -15.42 -12.54 4.94
CA PHE A 135 -14.00 -12.30 4.71
C PHE A 135 -13.22 -13.38 5.45
N GLY A 136 -12.27 -14.03 4.77
CA GLY A 136 -11.56 -15.19 5.30
C GLY A 136 -12.06 -16.54 4.80
N ALA A 137 -13.05 -16.57 3.87
CA ALA A 137 -13.50 -17.76 3.18
C ALA A 137 -14.11 -17.43 1.80
N PRO A 138 -13.79 -18.16 0.72
CA PRO A 138 -12.90 -19.34 0.67
C PRO A 138 -11.42 -19.00 0.83
N THR A 139 -11.02 -17.76 0.60
CA THR A 139 -9.65 -17.24 0.76
C THR A 139 -9.54 -16.49 2.08
N ALA A 140 -8.49 -16.72 2.87
CA ALA A 140 -8.26 -16.05 4.14
C ALA A 140 -7.09 -15.06 4.01
N HIS A 141 -7.30 -13.85 4.54
CA HIS A 141 -6.28 -12.82 4.69
C HIS A 141 -6.13 -12.48 6.17
N GLU A 142 -4.95 -12.07 6.60
CA GLU A 142 -4.71 -11.71 8.00
C GLU A 142 -5.50 -10.47 8.42
N ASP A 143 -5.75 -9.58 7.45
CA ASP A 143 -6.47 -8.33 7.61
C ASP A 143 -7.97 -8.41 7.24
N ASP A 144 -8.54 -9.61 7.15
CA ASP A 144 -9.97 -9.83 6.88
C ASP A 144 -10.91 -8.97 7.75
N PRO A 145 -10.64 -8.76 9.06
CA PRO A 145 -11.44 -7.86 9.87
C PRO A 145 -11.38 -6.41 9.41
N GLN A 146 -10.19 -5.94 9.00
CA GLN A 146 -10.01 -4.59 8.49
C GLN A 146 -10.66 -4.43 7.11
N ARG A 147 -10.52 -5.41 6.22
CA ARG A 147 -11.16 -5.47 4.90
C ARG A 147 -12.68 -5.38 5.01
N ALA A 148 -13.28 -6.12 5.94
CA ALA A 148 -14.71 -6.07 6.20
C ALA A 148 -15.18 -4.67 6.65
N VAL A 149 -14.40 -4.00 7.51
CA VAL A 149 -14.73 -2.65 7.99
C VAL A 149 -14.51 -1.61 6.90
N PHE A 150 -13.45 -1.71 6.08
CA PHE A 150 -13.25 -0.83 4.92
C PHE A 150 -14.38 -0.97 3.91
N ALA A 151 -14.76 -2.21 3.55
CA ALA A 151 -15.89 -2.47 2.67
C ALA A 151 -17.19 -1.84 3.22
N ALA A 152 -17.44 -1.97 4.51
CA ALA A 152 -18.61 -1.38 5.17
C ALA A 152 -18.61 0.16 5.13
N LEU A 153 -17.47 0.80 5.35
CA LEU A 153 -17.35 2.27 5.24
C LEU A 153 -17.57 2.75 3.81
N GLU A 154 -17.04 2.02 2.83
CA GLU A 154 -17.21 2.34 1.41
C GLU A 154 -18.68 2.14 0.99
N ILE A 155 -19.34 1.07 1.43
CA ILE A 155 -20.77 0.85 1.23
C ILE A 155 -21.57 2.06 1.71
N LEU A 156 -21.33 2.54 2.94
CA LEU A 156 -22.05 3.72 3.47
C LEU A 156 -21.75 4.99 2.66
N SER A 157 -20.55 5.13 2.14
CA SER A 157 -20.16 6.26 1.29
C SER A 157 -20.85 6.21 -0.07
N ASP A 158 -20.78 5.05 -0.75
CA ASP A 158 -21.33 4.86 -2.09
C ASP A 158 -22.87 4.89 -2.10
N LEU A 159 -23.48 4.56 -0.96
CA LEU A 159 -24.95 4.60 -0.81
C LEU A 159 -25.51 6.03 -0.68
N LYS A 160 -24.71 7.02 -0.25
CA LYS A 160 -25.20 8.41 -0.02
C LYS A 160 -25.84 9.05 -1.26
N PRO A 161 -25.21 9.03 -2.45
CA PRO A 161 -25.84 9.59 -3.66
C PRO A 161 -27.12 8.86 -4.04
N PHE A 162 -27.14 7.54 -3.90
CA PHE A 162 -28.30 6.70 -4.18
C PHE A 162 -29.46 7.04 -3.22
N ALA A 163 -29.20 7.14 -1.92
CA ALA A 163 -30.20 7.52 -0.93
C ALA A 163 -30.80 8.91 -1.20
N GLN A 164 -29.98 9.88 -1.61
CA GLN A 164 -30.43 11.20 -2.04
C GLN A 164 -31.34 11.14 -3.27
N GLN A 165 -30.98 10.30 -4.25
CA GLN A 165 -31.82 10.09 -5.44
C GLN A 165 -33.20 9.50 -5.06
N ILE A 166 -33.21 8.44 -4.24
CA ILE A 166 -34.46 7.81 -3.76
C ILE A 166 -35.30 8.82 -2.98
N LYS A 167 -34.68 9.64 -2.15
CA LYS A 167 -35.41 10.70 -1.41
C LYS A 167 -36.01 11.76 -2.33
N SER A 168 -35.27 12.18 -3.36
CA SER A 168 -35.79 13.18 -4.32
C SER A 168 -36.87 12.63 -5.24
N GLN A 169 -36.82 11.35 -5.62
CA GLN A 169 -37.71 10.73 -6.58
C GLN A 169 -38.99 10.17 -5.92
N TYR A 170 -38.84 9.58 -4.74
CA TYR A 170 -39.94 8.86 -4.07
C TYR A 170 -40.31 9.44 -2.69
N GLY A 171 -39.54 10.42 -2.17
CA GLY A 171 -39.73 10.96 -0.83
C GLY A 171 -39.34 10.01 0.31
N LEU A 172 -38.66 8.91 0.01
CA LEU A 172 -38.36 7.85 0.94
C LEU A 172 -36.91 7.98 1.48
N ASP A 173 -36.74 7.77 2.78
CA ASP A 173 -35.40 7.71 3.40
C ASP A 173 -34.82 6.31 3.31
N PHE A 174 -33.85 6.11 2.40
CA PHE A 174 -33.16 4.85 2.20
C PHE A 174 -31.87 4.79 3.03
N ALA A 175 -31.75 3.81 3.92
CA ALA A 175 -30.56 3.59 4.74
C ALA A 175 -30.34 2.11 5.00
N VAL A 176 -29.10 1.73 5.30
CA VAL A 176 -28.72 0.36 5.71
C VAL A 176 -28.14 0.36 7.12
N ARG A 177 -28.13 -0.80 7.75
CA ARG A 177 -27.42 -1.11 8.99
C ARG A 177 -26.43 -2.21 8.73
N ILE A 178 -25.21 -2.08 9.25
CA ILE A 178 -24.14 -3.05 9.05
C ILE A 178 -23.67 -3.57 10.40
N GLY A 179 -23.57 -4.89 10.53
CA GLY A 179 -23.02 -5.58 11.69
C GLY A 179 -21.89 -6.50 11.31
N ILE A 180 -20.78 -6.42 12.05
CA ILE A 180 -19.58 -7.19 11.76
C ILE A 180 -19.11 -7.92 13.02
N ASN A 181 -18.74 -9.18 12.86
CA ASN A 181 -18.06 -9.94 13.91
C ASN A 181 -17.08 -10.96 13.33
N THR A 182 -15.97 -11.17 14.04
CA THR A 182 -14.89 -12.09 13.70
C THR A 182 -14.87 -13.24 14.69
N GLY A 183 -14.75 -14.48 14.18
CA GLY A 183 -14.63 -15.63 15.06
C GLY A 183 -14.62 -16.98 14.33
N PRO A 184 -14.43 -18.09 15.08
CA PRO A 184 -14.33 -19.43 14.50
C PRO A 184 -15.69 -19.92 13.99
N VAL A 185 -15.65 -20.53 12.79
CA VAL A 185 -16.80 -21.15 12.13
C VAL A 185 -16.38 -22.46 11.46
N VAL A 186 -17.37 -23.26 11.05
CA VAL A 186 -17.18 -24.36 10.09
C VAL A 186 -17.72 -23.88 8.75
N VAL A 187 -16.86 -23.81 7.74
CA VAL A 187 -17.19 -23.39 6.36
C VAL A 187 -17.31 -24.64 5.50
N GLY A 188 -18.28 -24.68 4.63
CA GLY A 188 -18.46 -25.79 3.70
C GLY A 188 -19.81 -25.75 3.01
N ASP A 189 -19.99 -26.68 2.05
CA ASP A 189 -21.27 -26.85 1.38
C ASP A 189 -22.29 -27.51 2.33
N VAL A 190 -23.38 -26.79 2.58
CA VAL A 190 -24.50 -27.31 3.38
C VAL A 190 -25.70 -27.49 2.47
N GLY A 191 -26.24 -28.72 2.43
CA GLY A 191 -27.40 -29.02 1.61
C GLY A 191 -27.39 -30.46 1.08
N SER A 192 -28.30 -30.75 0.15
CA SER A 192 -28.38 -32.06 -0.53
C SER A 192 -27.55 -32.02 -1.84
N GLN A 193 -27.28 -33.21 -2.41
CA GLN A 193 -26.53 -33.31 -3.69
C GLN A 193 -27.12 -32.49 -4.87
N ARG A 194 -28.35 -32.01 -4.75
CA ARG A 194 -29.02 -31.18 -5.78
C ARG A 194 -29.05 -29.69 -5.47
N VAL A 195 -28.92 -29.31 -4.19
CA VAL A 195 -28.89 -27.89 -3.74
C VAL A 195 -27.86 -27.84 -2.61
N ALA A 196 -26.64 -27.50 -2.96
CA ALA A 196 -25.57 -27.23 -2.01
C ALA A 196 -25.31 -25.70 -2.00
N GLU A 197 -25.25 -25.11 -0.82
CA GLU A 197 -25.00 -23.71 -0.61
C GLU A 197 -23.74 -23.57 0.25
N TYR A 198 -22.75 -22.82 -0.26
CA TYR A 198 -21.54 -22.53 0.51
C TYR A 198 -21.89 -21.58 1.66
N THR A 199 -21.74 -22.05 2.89
CA THR A 199 -22.12 -21.29 4.07
C THR A 199 -21.14 -21.52 5.22
N ALA A 200 -21.21 -20.61 6.22
CA ALA A 200 -20.46 -20.72 7.45
C ALA A 200 -21.39 -20.93 8.62
N MET A 201 -21.12 -21.96 9.42
CA MET A 201 -21.87 -22.27 10.64
C MET A 201 -21.01 -21.99 11.87
N GLY A 202 -21.51 -21.16 12.76
CA GLY A 202 -20.84 -20.82 14.02
C GLY A 202 -21.48 -19.63 14.73
N ASP A 203 -21.16 -19.46 16.01
CA ASP A 203 -21.66 -18.38 16.83
C ASP A 203 -21.23 -16.99 16.30
N ALA A 204 -20.08 -16.93 15.63
CA ALA A 204 -19.55 -15.72 15.05
C ALA A 204 -20.50 -15.07 14.02
N VAL A 205 -21.16 -15.87 13.18
CA VAL A 205 -22.13 -15.41 12.18
C VAL A 205 -23.39 -14.85 12.87
N ASN A 206 -23.89 -15.57 13.90
CA ASN A 206 -25.05 -15.11 14.67
C ASN A 206 -24.77 -13.80 15.39
N LEU A 207 -23.55 -13.59 15.91
CA LEU A 207 -23.18 -12.37 16.60
C LEU A 207 -23.09 -11.18 15.64
N ALA A 208 -22.57 -11.40 14.42
CA ALA A 208 -22.60 -10.36 13.38
C ALA A 208 -24.01 -9.92 13.02
N ALA A 209 -24.95 -10.86 12.86
CA ALA A 209 -26.37 -10.55 12.63
C ALA A 209 -26.98 -9.70 13.76
N ARG A 210 -26.58 -9.96 15.01
CA ARG A 210 -27.07 -9.18 16.17
C ARG A 210 -26.45 -7.79 16.23
N MET A 211 -25.18 -7.65 15.88
CA MET A 211 -24.55 -6.33 15.73
C MET A 211 -25.29 -5.51 14.67
N GLN A 212 -25.69 -6.12 13.56
CA GLN A 212 -26.49 -5.46 12.54
C GLN A 212 -27.89 -5.03 13.07
N GLN A 213 -28.59 -5.92 13.81
CA GLN A 213 -29.92 -5.61 14.33
C GLN A 213 -29.93 -4.47 15.33
N SER A 214 -28.87 -4.32 16.15
CA SER A 214 -28.72 -3.25 17.14
C SER A 214 -28.08 -1.98 16.59
N ALA A 215 -27.52 -2.03 15.38
CA ALA A 215 -26.90 -0.87 14.75
C ALA A 215 -27.93 0.23 14.41
N GLN A 216 -27.52 1.49 14.53
CA GLN A 216 -28.33 2.61 14.09
C GLN A 216 -28.38 2.69 12.56
N PRO A 217 -29.48 3.23 11.98
CA PRO A 217 -29.53 3.49 10.54
C PRO A 217 -28.31 4.29 10.05
N GLY A 218 -27.67 3.85 8.97
CA GLY A 218 -26.49 4.49 8.41
C GLY A 218 -25.20 4.27 9.22
N SER A 219 -25.15 3.26 10.09
CA SER A 219 -23.97 3.00 10.92
C SER A 219 -23.47 1.56 10.82
N ILE A 220 -22.22 1.39 11.21
CA ILE A 220 -21.50 0.09 11.30
C ILE A 220 -21.28 -0.20 12.77
N GLN A 221 -21.71 -1.37 13.21
CA GLN A 221 -21.50 -1.85 14.57
C GLN A 221 -20.71 -3.15 14.56
N ILE A 222 -19.69 -3.23 15.41
CA ILE A 222 -18.80 -4.38 15.51
C ILE A 222 -18.78 -4.92 16.95
N ALA A 223 -18.55 -6.21 17.10
CA ALA A 223 -18.38 -6.83 18.41
C ALA A 223 -16.93 -6.70 18.91
N GLU A 224 -16.72 -6.98 20.21
CA GLU A 224 -15.43 -6.87 20.87
C GLU A 224 -14.31 -7.68 20.20
N ASP A 225 -14.62 -8.89 19.69
CA ASP A 225 -13.62 -9.72 19.00
C ASP A 225 -13.09 -9.05 17.73
N THR A 226 -13.96 -8.38 16.98
CA THR A 226 -13.55 -7.58 15.82
C THR A 226 -12.84 -6.30 16.27
N GLN A 227 -13.34 -5.63 17.31
CA GLN A 227 -12.76 -4.38 17.82
C GLN A 227 -11.26 -4.55 18.14
N ARG A 228 -10.88 -5.62 18.82
CA ARG A 228 -9.47 -5.91 19.16
C ARG A 228 -8.56 -5.98 17.93
N LEU A 229 -9.10 -6.46 16.80
CA LEU A 229 -8.37 -6.64 15.55
C LEU A 229 -8.31 -5.39 14.69
N VAL A 230 -9.28 -4.46 14.83
CA VAL A 230 -9.41 -3.29 13.96
C VAL A 230 -9.11 -1.95 14.65
N ALA A 231 -9.06 -1.91 15.98
CA ALA A 231 -8.81 -0.69 16.77
C ALA A 231 -7.57 0.12 16.36
N PRO A 232 -6.46 -0.48 15.89
CA PRO A 232 -5.31 0.29 15.41
C PRO A 232 -5.57 1.08 14.14
N VAL A 233 -6.57 0.68 13.34
CA VAL A 233 -6.82 1.20 11.98
C VAL A 233 -8.01 2.14 11.95
N PHE A 234 -8.98 1.97 12.88
CA PHE A 234 -10.25 2.70 12.86
C PHE A 234 -10.50 3.45 14.15
N ASP A 235 -11.18 4.59 14.04
CA ASP A 235 -11.74 5.32 15.16
C ASP A 235 -13.07 4.67 15.56
N LEU A 236 -13.16 4.27 16.83
CA LEU A 236 -14.24 3.48 17.37
C LEU A 236 -14.88 4.17 18.58
N GLU A 237 -16.19 4.14 18.66
CA GLU A 237 -16.96 4.59 19.82
C GLU A 237 -17.47 3.37 20.60
N ASP A 238 -17.17 3.31 21.89
CA ASP A 238 -17.65 2.23 22.78
C ASP A 238 -19.13 2.47 23.13
N LEU A 239 -20.00 1.55 22.75
CA LEU A 239 -21.43 1.60 23.02
C LEU A 239 -21.82 0.88 24.32
N GLY A 240 -20.84 0.31 25.04
CA GLY A 240 -21.06 -0.46 26.25
C GLY A 240 -21.51 -1.89 26.02
N GLY A 241 -21.86 -2.57 27.11
CA GLY A 241 -22.37 -3.95 27.06
C GLY A 241 -23.87 -3.98 26.78
N SER A 242 -24.28 -4.76 25.78
CA SER A 242 -25.68 -5.03 25.45
C SER A 242 -26.03 -6.47 25.80
N GLU A 243 -27.18 -6.68 26.45
CA GLU A 243 -27.72 -8.04 26.62
C GLU A 243 -28.11 -8.63 25.27
N VAL A 244 -27.47 -9.71 24.92
CA VAL A 244 -27.67 -10.40 23.63
C VAL A 244 -28.36 -11.74 23.86
N LYS A 245 -29.55 -11.92 23.29
CA LYS A 245 -30.37 -13.14 23.46
C LYS A 245 -29.55 -14.39 23.16
N GLY A 246 -29.39 -15.28 24.15
CA GLY A 246 -28.64 -16.55 24.05
C GLY A 246 -27.15 -16.45 24.39
N LYS A 247 -26.69 -15.34 24.96
CA LYS A 247 -25.39 -15.21 25.63
C LYS A 247 -25.61 -15.08 27.14
N SER A 248 -24.74 -15.73 27.93
CA SER A 248 -24.78 -15.68 29.39
C SER A 248 -24.18 -14.38 29.98
N ALA A 249 -23.41 -13.63 29.17
CA ALA A 249 -22.81 -12.35 29.54
C ALA A 249 -23.15 -11.27 28.52
N PRO A 250 -23.22 -9.99 28.92
CA PRO A 250 -23.38 -8.88 28.00
C PRO A 250 -22.23 -8.84 26.99
N VAL A 251 -22.54 -8.60 25.72
CA VAL A 251 -21.55 -8.44 24.65
C VAL A 251 -21.27 -6.96 24.46
N ARG A 252 -20.01 -6.57 24.50
CA ARG A 252 -19.60 -5.19 24.20
C ARG A 252 -19.69 -4.94 22.70
N ALA A 253 -20.25 -3.79 22.38
CA ALA A 253 -20.43 -3.36 21.00
C ALA A 253 -19.73 -2.01 20.77
N PHE A 254 -19.21 -1.80 19.57
CA PHE A 254 -18.51 -0.60 19.17
C PHE A 254 -19.04 -0.10 17.84
N ARG A 255 -19.18 1.23 17.71
CA ARG A 255 -19.52 1.88 16.45
C ARG A 255 -18.24 2.26 15.72
N VAL A 256 -18.16 1.96 14.43
CA VAL A 256 -17.07 2.43 13.57
C VAL A 256 -17.40 3.84 13.12
N LEU A 257 -16.50 4.79 13.37
CA LEU A 257 -16.66 6.19 13.00
C LEU A 257 -16.00 6.50 11.67
N ALA A 258 -14.72 6.18 11.55
CA ALA A 258 -13.92 6.41 10.35
C ALA A 258 -12.66 5.53 10.34
N ALA A 259 -12.03 5.41 9.17
CA ALA A 259 -10.63 4.98 9.10
C ALA A 259 -9.74 6.11 9.62
N LYS A 260 -8.75 5.77 10.45
CA LYS A 260 -7.74 6.73 10.91
C LYS A 260 -6.96 7.25 9.70
N ALA A 261 -6.75 8.55 9.61
CA ALA A 261 -5.97 9.17 8.53
C ALA A 261 -4.55 8.57 8.42
N HIS A 262 -4.04 8.11 9.55
CA HIS A 262 -2.79 7.36 9.64
C HIS A 262 -3.04 6.13 10.51
N PRO A 263 -3.29 4.96 9.90
CA PRO A 263 -3.43 3.71 10.64
C PRO A 263 -2.22 3.52 11.54
N GLY A 264 -2.46 3.32 12.83
CA GLY A 264 -1.39 2.99 13.78
C GLY A 264 -0.69 1.74 13.26
N ARG A 265 0.59 1.85 12.90
CA ARG A 265 1.37 0.68 12.51
C ARG A 265 1.38 -0.25 13.71
N LEU A 266 0.86 -1.45 13.57
CA LEU A 266 1.08 -2.54 14.52
C LEU A 266 2.57 -2.87 14.51
N ARG A 267 3.36 -2.12 15.30
CA ARG A 267 4.71 -2.50 15.69
C ARG A 267 4.59 -3.10 17.10
N GLY A 268 5.12 -4.28 17.26
CA GLY A 268 5.06 -5.03 18.50
C GLY A 268 4.77 -6.51 18.21
N ILE A 269 4.89 -7.32 19.20
CA ILE A 269 4.43 -8.71 19.18
C ILE A 269 2.90 -8.67 19.22
N ASN A 270 2.21 -9.49 18.42
CA ASN A 270 0.74 -9.53 18.39
C ASN A 270 0.15 -9.55 19.80
N GLY A 271 -0.63 -8.51 20.15
CA GLY A 271 -1.21 -8.35 21.49
C GLY A 271 -0.31 -7.76 22.57
N VAL A 272 0.98 -7.48 22.28
CA VAL A 272 1.92 -6.85 23.22
C VAL A 272 2.46 -5.56 22.62
N SER A 273 2.00 -4.42 23.12
CA SER A 273 2.51 -3.09 22.77
C SER A 273 3.36 -2.56 23.90
N ALA A 274 4.68 -2.49 23.70
CA ALA A 274 5.54 -1.78 24.65
C ALA A 274 5.47 -0.26 24.39
N PRO A 275 5.47 0.57 25.43
CA PRO A 275 5.67 2.00 25.30
C PRO A 275 7.06 2.30 24.71
N LEU A 276 7.30 3.54 24.30
CA LEU A 276 8.63 3.99 23.93
C LEU A 276 9.48 4.07 25.19
N ILE A 277 10.48 3.18 25.31
CA ILE A 277 11.32 3.08 26.51
C ILE A 277 12.71 3.62 26.23
N GLY A 278 13.21 4.45 27.16
CA GLY A 278 14.56 4.94 27.16
C GLY A 278 14.94 5.89 26.03
N ARG A 279 13.96 6.59 25.46
CA ARG A 279 14.13 7.59 24.38
C ARG A 279 13.51 8.94 24.72
N ASP A 280 13.32 9.21 26.02
CA ASP A 280 12.66 10.42 26.48
C ASP A 280 13.43 11.67 26.00
N ARG A 281 14.76 11.65 26.17
CA ARG A 281 15.62 12.77 25.75
C ARG A 281 15.57 13.02 24.25
N GLU A 282 15.68 11.96 23.45
CA GLU A 282 15.66 12.06 21.98
C GLU A 282 14.26 12.45 21.49
N LEU A 283 13.20 12.00 22.16
CA LEU A 283 11.84 12.42 21.86
C LEU A 283 11.61 13.89 22.17
N ASP A 284 12.10 14.36 23.32
CA ASP A 284 12.00 15.77 23.71
C ASP A 284 12.79 16.65 22.77
N GLN A 285 14.00 16.27 22.36
CA GLN A 285 14.78 16.98 21.33
C GLN A 285 14.02 17.08 20.01
N LEU A 286 13.38 15.99 19.58
CA LEU A 286 12.58 16.00 18.35
C LEU A 286 11.35 16.90 18.50
N ARG A 287 10.64 16.85 19.62
CA ARG A 287 9.50 17.72 19.93
C ARG A 287 9.89 19.19 19.96
N GLU A 288 11.03 19.51 20.56
CA GLU A 288 11.57 20.87 20.60
C GLU A 288 11.89 21.39 19.19
N ALA A 289 12.55 20.58 18.37
CA ALA A 289 12.81 20.92 16.97
C ALA A 289 11.51 21.12 16.17
N LEU A 290 10.50 20.27 16.37
CA LEU A 290 9.19 20.42 15.74
C LEU A 290 8.48 21.71 16.21
N ALA A 291 8.64 22.10 17.47
CA ALA A 291 7.98 23.29 18.02
C ALA A 291 8.46 24.60 17.34
N HIS A 292 9.65 24.62 16.75
CA HIS A 292 10.17 25.79 16.02
C HIS A 292 9.26 26.21 14.85
N VAL A 293 8.53 25.27 14.23
CA VAL A 293 7.59 25.60 13.16
C VAL A 293 6.51 26.59 13.61
N LYS A 294 6.15 26.59 14.91
CA LYS A 294 5.16 27.51 15.50
C LYS A 294 5.66 28.96 15.57
N THR A 295 6.96 29.15 15.49
CA THR A 295 7.59 30.51 15.49
C THR A 295 7.70 31.11 14.09
N GLY A 296 7.16 30.41 13.06
CA GLY A 296 7.24 30.86 11.67
C GLY A 296 8.53 30.48 10.96
N HIS A 297 9.40 29.70 11.61
CA HIS A 297 10.71 29.33 11.09
C HIS A 297 10.81 27.81 10.90
N GLY A 298 11.49 27.40 9.82
CA GLY A 298 11.74 26.00 9.53
C GLY A 298 12.98 25.44 10.23
N GLN A 299 13.12 24.12 10.20
CA GLN A 299 14.26 23.38 10.75
C GLN A 299 14.56 22.13 9.92
N VAL A 300 15.82 21.67 9.97
CA VAL A 300 16.19 20.33 9.50
C VAL A 300 16.68 19.50 10.69
N VAL A 301 16.08 18.34 10.87
CA VAL A 301 16.45 17.36 11.90
C VAL A 301 17.08 16.16 11.23
N CYS A 302 18.32 15.83 11.55
CA CYS A 302 18.94 14.57 11.17
C CYS A 302 18.85 13.56 12.31
N LEU A 303 18.08 12.49 12.10
CA LEU A 303 17.93 11.40 13.05
C LEU A 303 18.82 10.22 12.62
N ILE A 304 19.94 10.03 13.31
CA ILE A 304 21.00 9.10 12.94
C ILE A 304 20.99 7.88 13.88
N GLY A 305 21.13 6.69 13.30
CA GLY A 305 21.26 5.45 14.10
C GLY A 305 21.28 4.20 13.25
N GLU A 306 21.89 3.15 13.77
CA GLU A 306 21.94 1.84 13.13
C GLU A 306 20.56 1.22 12.92
N ALA A 307 20.52 0.14 12.14
CA ALA A 307 19.29 -0.63 11.93
C ALA A 307 18.75 -1.19 13.25
N GLY A 308 17.43 -1.09 13.46
CA GLY A 308 16.78 -1.64 14.64
C GLY A 308 16.79 -0.76 15.89
N LEU A 309 17.51 0.36 15.92
CA LEU A 309 17.58 1.26 17.09
C LEU A 309 16.32 2.10 17.35
N GLY A 310 15.31 2.00 16.47
CA GLY A 310 14.00 2.61 16.72
C GLY A 310 13.80 4.00 16.11
N LYS A 311 14.57 4.41 15.08
CA LYS A 311 14.39 5.70 14.36
C LYS A 311 12.94 5.95 13.97
N SER A 312 12.37 5.05 13.18
CA SER A 312 10.98 5.19 12.71
C SER A 312 9.97 5.08 13.86
N ARG A 313 10.28 4.41 14.98
CA ARG A 313 9.43 4.37 16.17
C ARG A 313 9.40 5.73 16.87
N LEU A 314 10.55 6.37 17.03
CA LEU A 314 10.68 7.71 17.60
C LEU A 314 9.89 8.73 16.78
N ILE A 315 10.01 8.69 15.46
CA ILE A 315 9.26 9.54 14.52
C ILE A 315 7.75 9.35 14.71
N GLU A 316 7.29 8.10 14.82
CA GLU A 316 5.87 7.79 14.97
C GLU A 316 5.29 8.27 16.32
N GLU A 317 6.05 8.14 17.42
CA GLU A 317 5.62 8.67 18.71
C GLU A 317 5.59 10.21 18.72
N ALA A 318 6.59 10.86 18.09
CA ALA A 318 6.57 12.30 17.91
C ALA A 318 5.37 12.74 17.06
N ARG A 319 5.06 12.02 15.98
CA ARG A 319 3.92 12.30 15.10
C ARG A 319 2.59 12.25 15.86
N LYS A 320 2.38 11.19 16.65
CA LYS A 320 1.14 11.01 17.44
C LYS A 320 0.95 12.18 18.40
N ALA A 321 1.97 12.53 19.16
CA ALA A 321 1.92 13.65 20.08
C ALA A 321 1.71 14.98 19.35
N TRP A 322 2.43 15.21 18.23
CA TRP A 322 2.34 16.42 17.45
C TRP A 322 0.96 16.67 16.86
N LEU A 323 0.36 15.67 16.19
CA LEU A 323 -0.94 15.79 15.55
C LEU A 323 -2.08 15.91 16.58
N LEU A 324 -1.91 15.33 17.76
CA LEU A 324 -2.91 15.49 18.84
C LEU A 324 -2.98 16.95 19.31
N GLU A 325 -1.83 17.63 19.40
CA GLU A 325 -1.75 19.04 19.79
C GLU A 325 -2.06 20.00 18.63
N ASN A 326 -1.78 19.58 17.38
CA ASN A 326 -1.81 20.45 16.21
C ASN A 326 -2.55 19.77 15.04
N PRO A 327 -3.85 19.49 15.13
CA PRO A 327 -4.59 18.70 14.13
C PRO A 327 -4.71 19.36 12.76
N ALA A 328 -4.45 20.67 12.66
CA ALA A 328 -4.50 21.41 11.40
C ALA A 328 -3.16 21.43 10.64
N TYR A 329 -2.09 20.88 11.22
CA TYR A 329 -0.78 20.89 10.60
C TYR A 329 -0.55 19.65 9.75
N SER A 330 0.13 19.83 8.60
CA SER A 330 0.46 18.73 7.71
C SER A 330 1.63 17.90 8.26
N TRP A 331 1.54 16.59 8.05
CA TRP A 331 2.61 15.64 8.34
C TRP A 331 2.74 14.66 7.18
N GLU A 332 3.79 14.85 6.39
CA GLU A 332 4.11 14.00 5.25
C GLU A 332 5.21 13.00 5.62
N TYR A 333 5.15 11.79 5.05
CA TYR A 333 6.11 10.73 5.33
C TYR A 333 6.47 9.97 4.07
N VAL A 334 7.76 9.95 3.74
CA VAL A 334 8.32 9.23 2.61
C VAL A 334 9.45 8.32 3.09
N GLN A 335 9.45 7.07 2.67
CA GLN A 335 10.51 6.12 2.98
C GLN A 335 11.24 5.68 1.71
N THR A 336 12.56 5.79 1.67
CA THR A 336 13.39 5.28 0.58
C THR A 336 13.73 3.79 0.75
N SER A 337 14.18 3.17 -0.32
CA SER A 337 14.56 1.75 -0.38
C SER A 337 15.85 1.58 -1.19
N PRO A 338 16.56 0.45 -1.07
CA PRO A 338 17.78 0.18 -1.86
C PRO A 338 17.62 0.33 -3.37
N TYR A 339 16.41 0.10 -3.89
CA TYR A 339 16.14 0.26 -5.33
C TYR A 339 15.98 1.72 -5.76
N ASP A 340 15.73 2.62 -4.81
CA ASP A 340 15.58 4.05 -5.10
C ASP A 340 16.96 4.69 -5.35
N SER A 341 18.06 4.10 -4.82
CA SER A 341 19.43 4.62 -4.96
C SER A 341 19.94 4.69 -6.41
N ALA A 342 19.38 3.88 -7.29
CA ALA A 342 19.76 3.82 -8.71
C ALA A 342 18.76 4.56 -9.62
N ARG A 343 17.76 5.23 -9.07
CA ARG A 343 16.73 5.94 -9.83
C ARG A 343 16.87 7.44 -9.66
N PRO A 344 17.24 8.19 -10.71
CA PRO A 344 17.36 9.66 -10.61
C PRO A 344 16.07 10.28 -10.08
N TYR A 345 16.20 11.15 -9.08
CA TYR A 345 15.07 11.79 -8.38
C TYR A 345 14.06 10.82 -7.78
N GLY A 346 14.46 9.59 -7.44
CA GLY A 346 13.58 8.52 -6.94
C GLY A 346 12.80 8.92 -5.69
N LEU A 347 13.43 9.64 -4.76
CA LEU A 347 12.79 10.19 -3.56
C LEU A 347 11.62 11.13 -3.91
N PHE A 348 11.85 12.08 -4.83
CA PHE A 348 10.83 13.06 -5.23
C PHE A 348 9.74 12.45 -6.09
N GLN A 349 10.07 11.49 -6.95
CA GLN A 349 9.09 10.74 -7.71
C GLN A 349 8.14 9.98 -6.79
N LYS A 350 8.68 9.34 -5.74
CA LYS A 350 7.87 8.65 -4.74
C LYS A 350 7.01 9.61 -3.95
N TYR A 351 7.60 10.71 -3.46
CA TYR A 351 6.86 11.77 -2.77
C TYR A 351 5.69 12.30 -3.61
N GLY A 352 5.95 12.65 -4.86
CA GLY A 352 4.90 13.13 -5.77
C GLY A 352 3.81 12.10 -6.04
N ARG A 353 4.17 10.84 -6.24
CA ARG A 353 3.18 9.76 -6.41
C ARG A 353 2.30 9.59 -5.18
N ASP A 354 2.89 9.55 -4.00
CA ASP A 354 2.15 9.40 -2.74
C ASP A 354 1.25 10.62 -2.49
N MET A 355 1.74 11.83 -2.74
CA MET A 355 1.02 13.09 -2.57
C MET A 355 -0.20 13.21 -3.50
N PHE A 356 -0.03 12.91 -4.79
CA PHE A 356 -1.11 13.03 -5.78
C PHE A 356 -1.93 11.74 -5.96
N GLY A 357 -1.65 10.69 -5.21
CA GLY A 357 -2.33 9.40 -5.33
C GLY A 357 -2.15 8.76 -6.71
N ILE A 358 -0.94 8.89 -7.29
CA ILE A 358 -0.61 8.38 -8.62
C ILE A 358 -0.18 6.93 -8.52
N HIS A 359 -0.71 6.13 -9.40
CA HIS A 359 -0.47 4.69 -9.47
C HIS A 359 0.51 4.35 -10.59
N LEU A 360 1.22 3.21 -10.46
CA LEU A 360 2.14 2.73 -11.49
C LEU A 360 1.43 2.47 -12.83
N ASP A 361 0.15 2.11 -12.77
CA ASP A 361 -0.66 1.75 -13.95
C ASP A 361 -1.54 2.90 -14.43
N ASP A 362 -1.48 4.07 -13.80
CA ASP A 362 -2.24 5.23 -14.27
C ASP A 362 -1.76 5.64 -15.67
N PRO A 363 -2.66 5.79 -16.64
CA PRO A 363 -2.31 6.33 -17.92
C PRO A 363 -1.92 7.82 -17.80
N PRO A 364 -1.11 8.36 -18.74
CA PRO A 364 -0.61 9.73 -18.68
C PRO A 364 -1.68 10.80 -18.46
N GLU A 365 -2.86 10.61 -19.05
CA GLU A 365 -3.98 11.55 -18.91
C GLU A 365 -4.54 11.60 -17.49
N VAL A 366 -4.62 10.43 -16.82
CA VAL A 366 -5.08 10.31 -15.43
C VAL A 366 -4.03 10.90 -14.48
N ILE A 367 -2.74 10.66 -14.75
CA ILE A 367 -1.66 11.27 -13.98
C ILE A 367 -1.76 12.80 -14.09
N HIS A 368 -1.91 13.33 -15.31
CA HIS A 368 -2.05 14.77 -15.55
C HIS A 368 -3.25 15.36 -14.78
N GLU A 369 -4.40 14.69 -14.81
CA GLU A 369 -5.60 15.14 -14.08
C GLU A 369 -5.37 15.17 -12.56
N LYS A 370 -4.74 14.13 -12.01
CA LYS A 370 -4.43 14.04 -10.57
C LYS A 370 -3.48 15.14 -10.13
N VAL A 371 -2.41 15.38 -10.88
CA VAL A 371 -1.44 16.45 -10.59
C VAL A 371 -2.08 17.83 -10.75
N ALA A 372 -2.87 18.05 -11.80
CA ALA A 372 -3.57 19.31 -12.00
C ALA A 372 -4.56 19.63 -10.87
N LYS A 373 -5.27 18.63 -10.36
CA LYS A 373 -6.15 18.78 -9.18
C LYS A 373 -5.37 19.20 -7.93
N GLY A 374 -4.17 18.67 -7.74
CA GLY A 374 -3.32 19.01 -6.60
C GLY A 374 -2.82 20.45 -6.61
N PHE A 375 -2.74 21.08 -7.78
CA PHE A 375 -2.32 22.47 -7.93
C PHE A 375 -3.47 23.48 -8.11
N VAL A 376 -4.71 23.09 -7.86
CA VAL A 376 -5.86 24.00 -7.94
C VAL A 376 -5.69 25.14 -6.92
N GLY A 377 -5.74 26.38 -7.42
CA GLY A 377 -5.56 27.58 -6.60
C GLY A 377 -4.12 28.02 -6.39
N VAL A 378 -3.13 27.28 -6.90
CA VAL A 378 -1.71 27.65 -6.82
C VAL A 378 -1.35 28.58 -7.99
N PRO A 379 -0.63 29.70 -7.75
CA PRO A 379 -0.15 30.58 -8.83
C PRO A 379 0.72 29.80 -9.82
N ARG A 380 0.50 29.98 -11.12
CA ARG A 380 1.20 29.23 -12.20
C ARG A 380 1.01 27.71 -12.16
N ALA A 381 -0.15 27.24 -11.67
CA ALA A 381 -0.49 25.81 -11.56
C ALA A 381 -0.19 25.01 -12.84
N ALA A 382 -0.44 25.57 -14.02
CA ALA A 382 -0.19 24.92 -15.31
C ALA A 382 1.30 24.62 -15.54
N ASP A 383 2.18 25.59 -15.26
CA ASP A 383 3.63 25.42 -15.41
C ASP A 383 4.15 24.40 -14.38
N MET A 384 3.68 24.48 -13.15
CA MET A 384 4.05 23.56 -12.07
C MET A 384 3.57 22.15 -12.36
N CYS A 385 2.34 22.00 -12.85
CA CYS A 385 1.79 20.72 -13.28
C CYS A 385 2.66 20.09 -14.37
N LYS A 386 2.98 20.87 -15.41
CA LYS A 386 3.79 20.39 -16.54
C LYS A 386 5.16 19.87 -16.08
N VAL A 387 5.88 20.63 -15.26
CA VAL A 387 7.22 20.25 -14.80
C VAL A 387 7.18 19.08 -13.81
N THR A 388 6.20 19.06 -12.90
CA THR A 388 6.01 17.90 -11.99
C THR A 388 5.74 16.62 -12.78
N MET A 389 4.96 16.71 -13.86
CA MET A 389 4.70 15.58 -14.74
C MET A 389 5.93 15.11 -15.50
N GLU A 390 6.68 16.06 -16.06
CA GLU A 390 7.76 15.77 -17.00
C GLU A 390 9.03 15.27 -16.29
N HIS A 391 9.35 15.77 -15.11
CA HIS A 391 10.63 15.53 -14.45
C HIS A 391 10.55 14.67 -13.18
N VAL A 392 9.47 14.78 -12.41
CA VAL A 392 9.38 14.14 -11.08
C VAL A 392 8.54 12.86 -11.11
N ILE A 393 7.47 12.81 -11.90
CA ILE A 393 6.51 11.69 -11.87
C ILE A 393 6.67 10.76 -13.06
N ALA A 394 6.82 11.29 -14.24
CA ALA A 394 7.03 10.50 -15.45
C ALA A 394 8.53 10.45 -15.79
N SER A 395 9.11 9.27 -15.75
CA SER A 395 10.49 9.01 -16.19
C SER A 395 10.65 9.09 -17.72
N LYS A 396 9.72 9.73 -18.43
CA LYS A 396 9.87 9.95 -19.88
C LYS A 396 10.86 11.09 -20.09
N ALA A 397 12.03 10.71 -20.58
CA ALA A 397 12.95 11.67 -21.21
C ALA A 397 12.13 12.56 -22.14
N ILE A 398 12.20 13.86 -21.92
CA ILE A 398 11.52 14.84 -22.78
C ILE A 398 12.07 14.63 -24.19
N LYS A 399 11.29 14.02 -25.08
CA LYS A 399 11.70 13.79 -26.46
C LYS A 399 12.01 15.10 -27.22
N ASP A 400 11.59 16.23 -26.68
CA ASP A 400 11.73 17.56 -27.30
C ASP A 400 12.82 18.47 -26.70
N THR A 401 13.65 17.98 -25.74
CA THR A 401 14.74 18.82 -25.15
C THR A 401 16.04 18.81 -25.96
N ARG A 402 16.01 18.40 -27.22
CA ARG A 402 17.22 18.46 -28.06
C ARG A 402 17.84 19.86 -28.22
N ASP A 403 17.12 20.90 -27.82
CA ASP A 403 17.53 22.30 -27.98
C ASP A 403 17.88 23.04 -26.66
N TYR A 404 17.80 22.38 -25.49
CA TYR A 404 18.17 23.00 -24.21
C TYR A 404 19.44 22.36 -23.67
N GLU A 405 20.37 23.21 -23.16
CA GLU A 405 21.52 22.73 -22.40
C GLU A 405 21.04 22.05 -21.13
N ALA A 406 21.64 20.91 -20.77
CA ALA A 406 21.25 20.06 -19.64
C ALA A 406 21.23 20.85 -18.31
N GLU A 407 22.13 21.80 -18.12
CA GLU A 407 22.22 22.66 -16.95
C GLU A 407 20.99 23.57 -16.81
N ALA A 408 20.48 24.11 -17.90
CA ALA A 408 19.27 24.96 -17.89
C ALA A 408 18.01 24.15 -17.50
N VAL A 409 17.96 22.86 -17.86
CA VAL A 409 16.87 21.94 -17.46
C VAL A 409 16.94 21.70 -15.96
N LYS A 410 18.14 21.44 -15.41
CA LYS A 410 18.36 21.22 -13.98
C LYS A 410 18.01 22.46 -13.15
N GLU A 411 18.48 23.64 -13.54
CA GLU A 411 18.15 24.90 -12.86
C GLU A 411 16.66 25.19 -12.87
N ASN A 412 15.98 24.91 -13.97
CA ASN A 412 14.54 25.07 -14.07
C ASN A 412 13.79 24.11 -13.14
N LEU A 413 14.18 22.82 -13.11
CA LEU A 413 13.63 21.82 -12.19
C LEU A 413 13.80 22.26 -10.73
N TYR A 414 15.00 22.67 -10.35
CA TYR A 414 15.33 23.11 -9.00
C TYR A 414 14.51 24.35 -8.60
N GLY A 415 14.44 25.35 -9.48
CA GLY A 415 13.67 26.56 -9.23
C GLY A 415 12.16 26.33 -9.12
N ILE A 416 11.61 25.40 -9.88
CA ILE A 416 10.18 25.09 -9.83
C ILE A 416 9.86 24.26 -8.60
N THR A 417 10.70 23.27 -8.28
CA THR A 417 10.54 22.45 -7.09
C THR A 417 10.59 23.34 -5.83
N LEU A 418 11.56 24.23 -5.71
CA LEU A 418 11.64 25.16 -4.59
C LEU A 418 10.37 26.00 -4.46
N ARG A 419 9.89 26.61 -5.57
CA ARG A 419 8.64 27.39 -5.56
C ARG A 419 7.41 26.57 -5.17
N ALA A 420 7.36 25.29 -5.57
CA ALA A 420 6.29 24.40 -5.17
C ALA A 420 6.27 24.20 -3.65
N TRP A 421 7.43 23.99 -3.06
CA TRP A 421 7.58 23.85 -1.62
C TRP A 421 7.32 25.18 -0.88
N GLU A 422 7.78 26.31 -1.37
CA GLU A 422 7.47 27.65 -0.82
C GLU A 422 5.96 27.90 -0.76
N ASN A 423 5.24 27.55 -1.82
CA ASN A 423 3.79 27.72 -1.88
C ASN A 423 3.04 26.71 -1.00
N ALA A 424 3.49 25.46 -0.94
CA ALA A 424 2.86 24.40 -0.13
C ALA A 424 3.10 24.62 1.38
N SER A 425 4.23 25.23 1.76
CA SER A 425 4.62 25.41 3.15
C SER A 425 4.23 26.79 3.74
N THR A 426 3.19 27.43 3.24
CA THR A 426 2.61 28.64 3.85
C THR A 426 1.97 28.36 5.21
N PHE A 427 1.61 27.10 5.47
CA PHE A 427 1.14 26.61 6.77
C PHE A 427 2.21 25.74 7.44
N PRO A 428 2.22 25.70 8.78
CA PRO A 428 3.13 24.81 9.52
C PRO A 428 3.04 23.38 9.06
N SER A 429 4.17 22.80 8.63
CA SER A 429 4.20 21.45 8.08
C SER A 429 5.48 20.70 8.46
N VAL A 430 5.36 19.38 8.55
CA VAL A 430 6.47 18.46 8.82
C VAL A 430 6.58 17.47 7.67
N CYS A 431 7.76 17.34 7.09
CA CYS A 431 8.05 16.36 6.08
C CYS A 431 9.15 15.40 6.57
N VAL A 432 8.83 14.11 6.61
CA VAL A 432 9.74 13.07 7.07
C VAL A 432 10.25 12.28 5.89
N PHE A 433 11.57 12.21 5.76
CA PHE A 433 12.27 11.32 4.83
C PHE A 433 12.98 10.24 5.64
N ASP A 434 12.43 9.02 5.59
CA ASP A 434 12.99 7.89 6.34
C ASP A 434 13.89 7.03 5.45
N ASP A 435 14.97 6.52 6.03
CA ASP A 435 16.00 5.71 5.38
C ASP A 435 16.73 6.43 4.21
N VAL A 436 16.94 7.76 4.29
CA VAL A 436 17.53 8.58 3.19
C VAL A 436 18.98 8.18 2.81
N HIS A 437 19.63 7.27 3.52
CA HIS A 437 20.89 6.68 3.10
C HIS A 437 20.75 5.87 1.79
N TRP A 438 19.52 5.49 1.39
CA TRP A 438 19.18 4.88 0.11
C TRP A 438 18.74 5.87 -0.98
N ALA A 439 18.77 7.19 -0.70
CA ALA A 439 18.43 8.17 -1.72
C ALA A 439 19.53 8.27 -2.77
N ASP A 440 19.14 8.49 -4.02
CA ASP A 440 20.04 8.78 -5.13
C ASP A 440 20.68 10.19 -4.99
N GLN A 441 21.80 10.41 -5.66
CA GLN A 441 22.54 11.67 -5.55
C GLN A 441 21.72 12.87 -6.04
N ALA A 442 20.98 12.71 -7.16
CA ALA A 442 20.15 13.76 -7.72
C ALA A 442 19.01 14.16 -6.77
N SER A 443 18.41 13.17 -6.08
CA SER A 443 17.45 13.43 -5.00
C SER A 443 18.07 14.19 -3.83
N VAL A 444 19.28 13.82 -3.39
CA VAL A 444 19.97 14.48 -2.29
C VAL A 444 20.30 15.93 -2.64
N ASP A 445 20.82 16.17 -3.85
CA ASP A 445 21.16 17.53 -4.30
C ASP A 445 19.91 18.41 -4.41
N LEU A 446 18.82 17.89 -4.95
CA LEU A 446 17.54 18.59 -5.03
C LEU A 446 16.96 18.87 -3.62
N LEU A 447 17.04 17.91 -2.69
CA LEU A 447 16.57 18.07 -1.31
C LEU A 447 17.36 19.19 -0.58
N LEU A 448 18.68 19.19 -0.73
CA LEU A 448 19.53 20.25 -0.20
C LEU A 448 19.19 21.63 -0.78
N HIS A 449 18.80 21.68 -2.05
CA HIS A 449 18.31 22.91 -2.66
C HIS A 449 16.95 23.35 -2.07
N VAL A 450 16.05 22.41 -1.84
CA VAL A 450 14.72 22.66 -1.23
C VAL A 450 14.85 23.13 0.22
N PHE A 451 15.87 22.72 0.95
CA PHE A 451 16.08 23.17 2.34
C PHE A 451 16.17 24.70 2.50
N ARG A 452 16.41 25.46 1.43
CA ARG A 452 16.31 26.93 1.47
C ARG A 452 14.97 27.45 1.98
N VAL A 453 13.91 26.64 1.81
CA VAL A 453 12.56 27.00 2.25
C VAL A 453 12.46 27.20 3.78
N ILE A 454 13.35 26.54 4.57
CA ILE A 454 13.34 26.68 6.02
C ILE A 454 13.67 28.10 6.52
N GLU A 455 14.31 28.92 5.70
CA GLU A 455 14.64 30.30 6.06
C GLU A 455 13.41 31.21 6.06
N THR A 456 12.44 30.92 5.24
CA THR A 456 11.29 31.80 4.98
C THR A 456 9.94 31.19 5.38
N ASN A 457 9.87 29.87 5.51
CA ASN A 457 8.62 29.14 5.70
C ASN A 457 8.64 28.24 6.94
N PRO A 458 7.50 28.06 7.62
CA PRO A 458 7.38 27.21 8.81
C PRO A 458 7.33 25.72 8.43
N MET A 459 8.49 25.17 8.02
CA MET A 459 8.59 23.80 7.59
C MET A 459 9.73 23.06 8.29
N VAL A 460 9.43 21.88 8.85
CA VAL A 460 10.45 20.99 9.44
C VAL A 460 10.67 19.78 8.56
N PHE A 461 11.91 19.56 8.19
CA PHE A 461 12.36 18.33 7.54
C PHE A 461 12.99 17.41 8.57
N VAL A 462 12.52 16.17 8.64
CA VAL A 462 13.11 15.12 9.48
C VAL A 462 13.72 14.07 8.56
N CYS A 463 15.04 13.98 8.53
CA CYS A 463 15.81 13.05 7.71
C CYS A 463 16.37 11.93 8.59
N ALA A 464 15.83 10.71 8.47
CA ALA A 464 16.34 9.55 9.20
C ALA A 464 17.33 8.77 8.33
N LEU A 465 18.52 8.51 8.87
CA LEU A 465 19.62 7.88 8.13
C LEU A 465 20.45 6.96 9.02
N ARG A 466 21.21 6.06 8.38
CA ARG A 466 22.25 5.27 9.02
C ARG A 466 23.59 6.05 8.96
N PRO A 467 24.55 5.72 9.85
CA PRO A 467 25.86 6.37 9.85
C PRO A 467 26.77 5.86 8.72
N GLU A 468 26.21 5.68 7.52
CA GLU A 468 26.92 5.21 6.31
C GLU A 468 27.54 6.41 5.59
N ARG A 469 28.78 6.74 5.95
CA ARG A 469 29.48 7.95 5.48
C ARG A 469 29.70 8.02 3.97
N GLN A 470 29.62 6.89 3.27
CA GLN A 470 29.78 6.81 1.82
C GLN A 470 28.46 6.96 1.06
N SER A 471 27.30 6.91 1.74
CA SER A 471 26.03 7.08 1.08
C SER A 471 25.79 8.54 0.68
N PRO A 472 25.13 8.81 -0.47
CA PRO A 472 24.74 10.17 -0.85
C PRO A 472 23.95 10.87 0.26
N GLY A 473 23.07 10.14 0.95
CA GLY A 473 22.27 10.65 2.06
C GLY A 473 23.07 11.23 3.23
N TRP A 474 24.33 10.79 3.41
CA TRP A 474 25.20 11.38 4.44
C TRP A 474 25.58 12.85 4.17
N GLN A 475 25.56 13.27 2.92
CA GLN A 475 25.79 14.68 2.55
C GLN A 475 24.70 15.59 3.11
N ILE A 476 23.48 15.08 3.32
CA ILE A 476 22.40 15.84 3.97
C ILE A 476 22.88 16.35 5.33
N LYS A 477 23.43 15.45 6.17
CA LYS A 477 24.01 15.84 7.45
C LYS A 477 25.10 16.90 7.28
N LEU A 478 26.13 16.59 6.50
CA LEU A 478 27.33 17.44 6.39
C LEU A 478 27.02 18.83 5.84
N LYS A 479 26.26 18.92 4.76
CA LYS A 479 25.94 20.21 4.11
C LYS A 479 24.94 20.99 4.93
N THR A 480 23.97 20.37 5.57
CA THR A 480 23.00 21.09 6.41
C THR A 480 23.66 21.64 7.68
N GLU A 481 24.50 20.85 8.34
CA GLU A 481 25.29 21.32 9.49
C GLU A 481 26.16 22.54 9.13
N ALA A 482 26.80 22.49 7.95
CA ALA A 482 27.68 23.60 7.50
C ALA A 482 26.88 24.83 7.08
N GLN A 483 25.77 24.72 6.38
CA GLN A 483 25.05 25.83 5.76
C GLN A 483 23.94 26.40 6.65
N TYR A 484 23.32 25.56 7.48
CA TYR A 484 22.14 25.91 8.29
C TYR A 484 22.32 25.57 9.78
N ALA A 485 23.54 25.76 10.34
CA ALA A 485 23.84 25.39 11.74
C ALA A 485 22.82 25.93 12.75
N HIS A 486 22.27 27.12 12.49
CA HIS A 486 21.25 27.75 13.34
C HIS A 486 19.84 27.20 13.20
N ARG A 487 19.61 26.29 12.24
CA ARG A 487 18.33 25.61 11.93
C ARG A 487 18.52 24.13 11.80
N TYR A 488 19.57 23.58 12.39
CA TYR A 488 19.94 22.19 12.31
C TYR A 488 19.89 21.54 13.68
N THR A 489 19.27 20.40 13.77
CA THR A 489 19.24 19.56 14.98
C THR A 489 19.70 18.15 14.64
N GLU A 490 20.71 17.67 15.36
CA GLU A 490 21.19 16.29 15.24
C GLU A 490 20.71 15.45 16.43
N ILE A 491 20.08 14.34 16.14
CA ILE A 491 19.65 13.36 17.14
C ILE A 491 20.28 12.01 16.81
N VAL A 492 21.17 11.54 17.67
CA VAL A 492 21.88 10.26 17.47
C VAL A 492 21.31 9.20 18.40
N LEU A 493 20.80 8.12 17.83
CA LEU A 493 20.32 6.96 18.59
C LEU A 493 21.46 5.98 18.81
N SER A 494 21.72 5.69 20.09
CA SER A 494 22.62 4.65 20.54
C SER A 494 21.83 3.40 20.98
N PRO A 495 22.44 2.22 21.10
CA PRO A 495 21.81 1.08 21.78
C PRO A 495 21.32 1.48 23.18
N LEU A 496 20.26 0.82 23.65
CA LEU A 496 19.76 1.00 25.00
C LEU A 496 20.81 0.50 26.02
N ASP A 497 20.98 1.22 27.10
CA ASP A 497 21.78 0.75 28.21
C ASP A 497 21.12 -0.45 28.92
N ALA A 498 21.85 -1.10 29.82
CA ALA A 498 21.37 -2.30 30.48
C ALA A 498 20.07 -2.08 31.29
N GLN A 499 19.89 -0.91 31.91
CA GLN A 499 18.68 -0.59 32.66
C GLN A 499 17.48 -0.42 31.73
N ARG A 500 17.62 0.37 30.65
CA ARG A 500 16.57 0.62 29.66
C ARG A 500 16.24 -0.64 28.87
N THR A 501 17.24 -1.49 28.60
CA THR A 501 17.04 -2.83 28.02
C THR A 501 16.19 -3.70 28.93
N ASN A 502 16.50 -3.71 30.23
CA ASN A 502 15.72 -4.44 31.22
C ASN A 502 14.27 -3.91 31.31
N ASP A 503 14.08 -2.60 31.24
CA ASP A 503 12.76 -1.98 31.27
C ASP A 503 11.95 -2.37 30.03
N LEU A 504 12.59 -2.41 28.84
CA LEU A 504 11.94 -2.86 27.60
C LEU A 504 11.56 -4.34 27.66
N VAL A 505 12.47 -5.21 28.11
CA VAL A 505 12.17 -6.65 28.30
C VAL A 505 11.00 -6.83 29.29
N SER A 506 10.99 -6.07 30.36
CA SER A 506 9.94 -6.12 31.39
C SER A 506 8.58 -5.64 30.82
N ALA A 507 8.59 -4.58 30.02
CA ALA A 507 7.39 -4.05 29.39
C ALA A 507 6.82 -4.99 28.30
N LEU A 508 7.70 -5.64 27.54
CA LEU A 508 7.28 -6.59 26.49
C LEU A 508 6.73 -7.89 27.09
N LEU A 509 7.37 -8.40 28.12
CA LEU A 509 7.01 -9.68 28.67
C LEU A 509 5.91 -9.57 29.74
N ASN A 510 5.81 -8.42 30.43
CA ASN A 510 4.87 -8.18 31.53
C ASN A 510 4.72 -9.42 32.46
N ILE A 511 5.84 -10.15 32.69
CA ILE A 511 5.91 -11.39 33.42
C ILE A 511 6.73 -11.10 34.70
N ALA A 512 6.10 -11.24 35.86
CA ALA A 512 6.78 -11.08 37.12
C ALA A 512 7.88 -12.15 37.39
N ASP A 513 7.72 -13.33 36.78
CA ASP A 513 8.44 -14.55 37.15
C ASP A 513 9.49 -15.02 36.14
N ILE A 514 10.02 -14.15 35.28
CA ILE A 514 11.13 -14.54 34.38
C ILE A 514 12.38 -14.81 35.22
N PRO A 515 13.05 -15.97 35.06
CA PRO A 515 14.31 -16.26 35.72
C PRO A 515 15.34 -15.15 35.45
N ARG A 516 16.03 -14.70 36.51
CA ARG A 516 17.02 -13.62 36.40
C ARG A 516 18.12 -13.92 35.40
N ASP A 517 18.53 -15.19 35.32
CA ASP A 517 19.61 -15.65 34.40
C ASP A 517 19.18 -15.53 32.96
N LEU A 518 17.91 -15.87 32.60
CA LEU A 518 17.40 -15.69 31.27
C LEU A 518 17.29 -14.20 30.91
N ARG A 519 16.82 -13.37 31.82
CA ARG A 519 16.77 -11.92 31.63
C ARG A 519 18.16 -11.35 31.34
N GLY A 520 19.16 -11.77 32.14
CA GLY A 520 20.56 -11.41 31.94
C GLY A 520 21.08 -11.86 30.57
N LEU A 521 20.72 -13.07 30.14
CA LEU A 521 21.10 -13.62 28.83
C LEU A 521 20.47 -12.81 27.66
N ILE A 522 19.17 -12.45 27.75
CA ILE A 522 18.50 -11.61 26.77
C ILE A 522 19.22 -10.26 26.66
N ILE A 523 19.46 -9.59 27.77
CA ILE A 523 20.14 -8.29 27.83
C ILE A 523 21.54 -8.37 27.18
N HIS A 524 22.31 -9.39 27.51
CA HIS A 524 23.67 -9.57 27.02
C HIS A 524 23.68 -9.84 25.51
N LYS A 525 22.80 -10.76 25.03
CA LYS A 525 22.79 -11.16 23.59
C LYS A 525 22.22 -10.10 22.66
N THR A 526 21.30 -9.27 23.14
CA THR A 526 20.67 -8.24 22.30
C THR A 526 21.45 -6.94 22.21
N GLU A 527 22.48 -6.79 23.05
CA GLU A 527 23.37 -5.61 23.11
C GLU A 527 22.60 -4.27 23.13
N GLY A 528 21.41 -4.27 23.70
CA GLY A 528 20.54 -3.09 23.79
C GLY A 528 19.85 -2.69 22.48
N ASN A 529 19.85 -3.53 21.45
CA ASN A 529 19.10 -3.26 20.21
C ASN A 529 17.60 -3.57 20.43
N PRO A 530 16.71 -2.58 20.41
CA PRO A 530 15.28 -2.78 20.67
C PRO A 530 14.62 -3.81 19.75
N TYR A 531 14.97 -3.80 18.46
CA TYR A 531 14.42 -4.74 17.50
C TYR A 531 14.87 -6.18 17.81
N PHE A 532 16.12 -6.37 18.18
CA PHE A 532 16.62 -7.70 18.56
C PHE A 532 15.91 -8.22 19.83
N ILE A 533 15.64 -7.34 20.81
CA ILE A 533 14.87 -7.68 22.01
C ILE A 533 13.47 -8.14 21.65
N GLU A 534 12.75 -7.39 20.78
CA GLU A 534 11.42 -7.78 20.30
C GLU A 534 11.44 -9.14 19.60
N GLU A 535 12.41 -9.41 18.74
CA GLU A 535 12.53 -10.67 18.01
C GLU A 535 12.88 -11.85 18.93
N VAL A 536 13.72 -11.66 19.93
CA VAL A 536 14.01 -12.68 20.94
C VAL A 536 12.75 -13.03 21.72
N VAL A 537 12.00 -12.04 22.20
CA VAL A 537 10.74 -12.26 22.93
C VAL A 537 9.73 -12.99 22.06
N ARG A 538 9.60 -12.62 20.79
CA ARG A 538 8.75 -13.30 19.82
C ARG A 538 9.15 -14.77 19.66
N SER A 539 10.43 -15.06 19.49
CA SER A 539 10.95 -16.43 19.41
C SER A 539 10.60 -17.27 20.62
N LEU A 540 10.63 -16.70 21.84
CA LEU A 540 10.22 -17.38 23.07
C LEU A 540 8.72 -17.72 23.07
N ILE A 541 7.88 -16.84 22.52
CA ILE A 541 6.44 -17.08 22.36
C ILE A 541 6.18 -18.18 21.32
N GLU A 542 6.83 -18.12 20.17
CA GLU A 542 6.68 -19.12 19.08
C GLU A 542 7.14 -20.52 19.53
N GLN A 543 8.14 -20.60 20.38
CA GLN A 543 8.60 -21.86 20.98
C GLN A 543 7.68 -22.37 22.10
N GLY A 544 6.65 -21.61 22.49
CA GLY A 544 5.75 -21.95 23.59
C GLY A 544 6.42 -21.95 24.96
N ILE A 545 7.58 -21.28 25.07
CA ILE A 545 8.31 -21.07 26.32
C ILE A 545 7.63 -19.96 27.12
N VAL A 546 7.16 -18.94 26.41
CA VAL A 546 6.26 -17.90 26.90
C VAL A 546 4.91 -18.10 26.21
N TYR A 547 3.83 -18.07 26.94
CA TYR A 547 2.48 -18.26 26.42
C TYR A 547 1.54 -17.17 26.91
N GLN A 548 0.54 -16.84 26.14
CA GLN A 548 -0.45 -15.83 26.47
C GLN A 548 -1.59 -16.45 27.28
N THR A 549 -1.96 -15.77 28.38
CA THR A 549 -3.13 -16.08 29.20
C THR A 549 -4.08 -14.88 29.20
N GLU A 550 -5.27 -15.04 29.80
CA GLU A 550 -6.22 -13.92 29.96
C GLU A 550 -5.61 -12.73 30.72
N ASP A 551 -4.68 -13.00 31.65
CA ASP A 551 -3.99 -12.00 32.47
C ASP A 551 -2.69 -11.47 31.85
N GLY A 552 -2.30 -11.89 30.65
CA GLY A 552 -1.05 -11.48 29.98
C GLY A 552 -0.12 -12.64 29.63
N LEU A 553 1.17 -12.36 29.47
CA LEU A 553 2.18 -13.37 29.15
C LEU A 553 2.65 -14.11 30.41
N ARG A 554 2.78 -15.42 30.32
CA ARG A 554 3.27 -16.27 31.38
C ARG A 554 4.47 -17.11 30.95
N TRP A 555 5.40 -17.34 31.87
CA TRP A 555 6.53 -18.24 31.66
C TRP A 555 6.15 -19.69 31.99
N LYS A 556 6.63 -20.63 31.17
CA LYS A 556 6.44 -22.06 31.41
C LYS A 556 7.46 -22.53 32.47
N SER A 557 7.02 -22.70 33.70
CA SER A 557 7.88 -22.99 34.87
C SER A 557 8.73 -24.25 34.73
N ALA A 558 8.38 -25.19 33.83
CA ALA A 558 9.15 -26.41 33.61
C ALA A 558 10.37 -26.23 32.69
N THR A 559 10.51 -25.07 32.01
CA THR A 559 11.63 -24.80 31.08
C THR A 559 12.77 -24.17 31.84
N ARG A 560 13.93 -24.80 31.82
CA ARG A 560 15.15 -24.25 32.42
C ARG A 560 15.76 -23.21 31.49
N PRO A 561 16.35 -22.11 32.00
CA PRO A 561 17.03 -21.11 31.15
C PRO A 561 18.11 -21.71 30.26
N GLU A 562 18.79 -22.76 30.71
CA GLU A 562 19.85 -23.48 30.00
C GLU A 562 19.32 -24.23 28.78
N ASP A 563 18.04 -24.61 28.76
CA ASP A 563 17.38 -25.33 27.65
C ASP A 563 16.87 -24.37 26.58
N VAL A 564 16.98 -23.05 26.76
CA VAL A 564 16.51 -22.02 25.84
C VAL A 564 17.60 -21.69 24.83
N ALA A 565 17.49 -22.22 23.63
CA ALA A 565 18.39 -21.89 22.55
C ALA A 565 18.09 -20.49 21.97
N LEU A 566 18.84 -19.49 22.40
CA LEU A 566 18.81 -18.15 21.81
C LEU A 566 19.94 -18.00 20.80
N PRO A 567 19.66 -17.62 19.55
CA PRO A 567 20.70 -17.33 18.56
C PRO A 567 21.62 -16.18 19.00
N ASP A 568 22.90 -16.25 18.62
CA ASP A 568 23.91 -15.27 19.01
C ASP A 568 23.77 -13.92 18.32
N THR A 569 23.09 -13.92 17.16
CA THR A 569 22.89 -12.71 16.38
C THR A 569 21.44 -12.57 15.89
N LEU A 570 21.00 -11.34 15.65
CA LEU A 570 19.71 -11.06 15.04
C LEU A 570 19.54 -11.77 13.68
N HIS A 571 20.61 -11.85 12.88
CA HIS A 571 20.59 -12.57 11.62
C HIS A 571 20.30 -14.07 11.81
N ALA A 572 20.98 -14.72 12.75
CA ALA A 572 20.75 -16.14 13.05
C ALA A 572 19.32 -16.40 13.56
N LEU A 573 18.77 -15.47 14.33
CA LEU A 573 17.39 -15.54 14.81
C LEU A 573 16.39 -15.44 13.64
N LEU A 574 16.60 -14.51 12.73
CA LEU A 574 15.76 -14.36 11.54
C LEU A 574 15.84 -15.58 10.63
N VAL A 575 17.04 -16.13 10.41
CA VAL A 575 17.23 -17.38 9.66
C VAL A 575 16.47 -18.54 10.33
N ALA A 576 16.60 -18.70 11.64
CA ALA A 576 15.88 -19.75 12.38
C ALA A 576 14.36 -19.61 12.27
N ARG A 577 13.82 -18.40 12.16
CA ARG A 577 12.40 -18.18 11.88
C ARG A 577 12.02 -18.57 10.45
N ILE A 578 12.86 -18.22 9.48
CA ILE A 578 12.65 -18.59 8.07
C ILE A 578 12.67 -20.10 7.92
N ASP A 579 13.54 -20.81 8.64
CA ASP A 579 13.67 -22.28 8.59
C ASP A 579 12.44 -23.01 9.17
N ARG A 580 11.64 -22.35 9.99
CA ARG A 580 10.36 -22.92 10.52
C ARG A 580 9.19 -22.81 9.56
N LEU A 581 9.32 -22.02 8.49
CA LEU A 581 8.29 -21.92 7.46
C LEU A 581 8.21 -23.24 6.68
N ASP A 582 7.01 -23.58 6.22
CA ASP A 582 6.86 -24.65 5.24
C ASP A 582 7.61 -24.32 3.94
N ALA A 583 7.91 -25.33 3.15
CA ALA A 583 8.77 -25.20 1.96
C ALA A 583 8.23 -24.23 0.91
N GLU A 584 6.89 -24.14 0.74
CA GLU A 584 6.27 -23.26 -0.25
C GLU A 584 6.28 -21.81 0.22
N THR A 585 5.91 -21.56 1.48
CA THR A 585 5.94 -20.23 2.11
C THR A 585 7.37 -19.68 2.16
N ARG A 586 8.36 -20.54 2.47
CA ARG A 586 9.77 -20.18 2.43
C ARG A 586 10.23 -19.80 1.01
N ALA A 587 9.89 -20.59 0.00
CA ALA A 587 10.23 -20.30 -1.39
C ALA A 587 9.63 -18.96 -1.86
N THR A 588 8.40 -18.65 -1.44
CA THR A 588 7.76 -17.37 -1.71
C THR A 588 8.47 -16.21 -1.03
N LEU A 589 8.92 -16.36 0.22
CA LEU A 589 9.70 -15.35 0.93
C LEU A 589 11.06 -15.12 0.27
N GLU A 590 11.75 -16.19 -0.12
CA GLU A 590 13.02 -16.13 -0.86
C GLU A 590 12.84 -15.37 -2.19
N LEU A 591 11.82 -15.68 -2.96
CA LEU A 591 11.50 -14.99 -4.21
C LEU A 591 11.17 -13.50 -3.96
N ALA A 592 10.34 -13.20 -2.96
CA ALA A 592 10.03 -11.83 -2.57
C ALA A 592 11.30 -11.03 -2.20
N SER A 593 12.26 -11.66 -1.50
CA SER A 593 13.53 -11.03 -1.11
C SER A 593 14.39 -10.63 -2.31
N VAL A 594 14.31 -11.40 -3.41
CA VAL A 594 14.97 -11.10 -4.69
C VAL A 594 14.32 -9.94 -5.42
N ILE A 595 12.96 -9.86 -5.42
CA ILE A 595 12.24 -8.75 -6.04
C ILE A 595 12.56 -7.44 -5.31
N GLY A 596 12.62 -7.44 -3.97
CA GLY A 596 13.01 -6.28 -3.19
C GLY A 596 12.38 -6.17 -1.83
N ARG A 597 12.71 -5.07 -1.10
CA ARG A 597 12.12 -4.76 0.20
C ARG A 597 10.60 -4.55 0.12
N THR A 598 10.17 -3.81 -0.90
CA THR A 598 8.76 -3.70 -1.29
C THR A 598 8.60 -4.36 -2.65
N PHE A 599 7.64 -5.24 -2.77
CA PHE A 599 7.45 -6.04 -3.97
C PHE A 599 6.00 -6.02 -4.45
N ASP A 600 5.86 -5.89 -5.76
CA ASP A 600 4.59 -5.95 -6.47
C ASP A 600 4.15 -7.41 -6.58
N VAL A 601 2.92 -7.69 -6.16
CA VAL A 601 2.34 -9.05 -6.23
C VAL A 601 2.26 -9.57 -7.66
N ARG A 602 2.11 -8.70 -8.65
CA ARG A 602 2.08 -9.11 -10.07
C ARG A 602 3.40 -9.73 -10.50
N ILE A 603 4.54 -9.13 -10.10
CA ILE A 603 5.87 -9.71 -10.37
C ILE A 603 6.02 -11.03 -9.62
N LEU A 604 5.66 -11.05 -8.35
CA LEU A 604 5.74 -12.26 -7.53
C LEU A 604 4.88 -13.39 -8.13
N LYS A 605 3.66 -13.09 -8.55
CA LYS A 605 2.73 -14.04 -9.18
C LYS A 605 3.23 -14.56 -10.53
N ALA A 606 3.85 -13.71 -11.33
CA ALA A 606 4.40 -14.10 -12.63
C ALA A 606 5.59 -15.08 -12.52
N VAL A 607 6.32 -15.03 -11.40
CA VAL A 607 7.52 -15.86 -11.18
C VAL A 607 7.25 -17.03 -10.23
N SER A 608 6.17 -16.97 -9.43
CA SER A 608 5.85 -18.02 -8.46
C SER A 608 5.42 -19.32 -9.16
N PRO A 609 6.04 -20.47 -8.84
CA PRO A 609 5.60 -21.76 -9.35
C PRO A 609 4.22 -22.17 -8.83
N SER A 610 3.76 -21.58 -7.74
CA SER A 610 2.50 -21.91 -7.03
C SER A 610 1.55 -20.71 -6.99
N ALA A 611 1.30 -20.08 -8.14
CA ALA A 611 0.46 -18.88 -8.23
C ALA A 611 -0.96 -19.05 -7.63
N ALA A 612 -1.47 -20.29 -7.60
CA ALA A 612 -2.79 -20.60 -7.04
C ALA A 612 -2.83 -20.59 -5.50
N SER A 613 -1.69 -20.82 -4.82
CA SER A 613 -1.58 -20.82 -3.35
C SER A 613 -0.84 -19.59 -2.81
N LEU A 614 -0.48 -18.65 -3.68
CA LEU A 614 0.33 -17.48 -3.32
C LEU A 614 -0.30 -16.63 -2.21
N ASP A 615 -1.61 -16.44 -2.27
CA ASP A 615 -2.33 -15.64 -1.27
C ASP A 615 -2.28 -16.31 0.13
N LEU A 616 -2.32 -17.65 0.18
CA LEU A 616 -2.15 -18.41 1.42
C LEU A 616 -0.73 -18.27 1.98
N GLN A 617 0.29 -18.28 1.12
CA GLN A 617 1.69 -18.11 1.49
C GLN A 617 1.95 -16.68 1.99
N LEU A 618 1.41 -15.67 1.32
CA LEU A 618 1.51 -14.27 1.75
C LEU A 618 0.79 -14.07 3.10
N ALA A 619 -0.38 -14.65 3.29
CA ALA A 619 -1.07 -14.62 4.58
C ALA A 619 -0.27 -15.34 5.69
N ALA A 620 0.40 -16.45 5.37
CA ALA A 620 1.30 -17.11 6.33
C ALA A 620 2.50 -16.23 6.70
N LEU A 621 3.11 -15.56 5.72
CA LEU A 621 4.23 -14.63 5.94
C LEU A 621 3.81 -13.39 6.74
N GLN A 622 2.60 -12.89 6.55
CA GLN A 622 2.03 -11.82 7.36
C GLN A 622 1.81 -12.29 8.80
N ARG A 623 1.24 -13.49 8.98
CA ARG A 623 0.95 -14.09 10.29
C ARG A 623 2.20 -14.24 11.15
N VAL A 624 3.31 -14.63 10.54
CA VAL A 624 4.62 -14.66 11.21
C VAL A 624 5.34 -13.31 11.17
N GLU A 625 4.68 -12.25 10.73
CA GLU A 625 5.18 -10.87 10.73
C GLU A 625 6.52 -10.65 9.99
N LEU A 626 6.81 -11.42 8.95
CA LEU A 626 7.97 -11.20 8.09
C LEU A 626 7.68 -10.18 6.99
N VAL A 627 6.44 -10.17 6.47
CA VAL A 627 5.97 -9.19 5.49
C VAL A 627 4.69 -8.51 5.98
N ARG A 628 4.34 -7.39 5.37
CA ARG A 628 3.08 -6.69 5.57
C ARG A 628 2.55 -6.18 4.25
N GLU A 629 1.27 -6.11 4.12
CA GLU A 629 0.61 -5.46 3.02
C GLU A 629 0.77 -3.94 3.11
N VAL A 630 1.04 -3.32 1.97
CA VAL A 630 1.03 -1.86 1.81
C VAL A 630 -0.12 -1.57 0.87
N ALA A 631 -1.28 -1.24 1.45
CA ALA A 631 -2.44 -0.84 0.66
C ALA A 631 -2.12 0.45 -0.09
N ARG A 632 -1.90 0.34 -1.40
CA ARG A 632 -1.92 1.47 -2.32
C ARG A 632 -3.15 1.36 -3.19
N LYS A 633 -3.74 2.49 -3.52
CA LYS A 633 -4.90 2.58 -4.44
C LYS A 633 -4.65 1.97 -5.83
N SER A 634 -3.46 1.43 -6.12
CA SER A 634 -2.99 1.00 -7.46
C SER A 634 -2.69 -0.47 -7.63
N GLY A 635 -2.74 -1.24 -6.58
CA GLY A 635 -2.35 -2.64 -6.62
C GLY A 635 -1.82 -3.12 -5.27
N LEU A 636 -1.85 -4.43 -5.10
CA LEU A 636 -1.41 -5.07 -3.87
C LEU A 636 0.13 -5.11 -3.87
N GLU A 637 0.74 -4.28 -3.04
CA GLU A 637 2.17 -4.33 -2.75
C GLU A 637 2.38 -4.88 -1.34
N TYR A 638 3.42 -5.66 -1.17
CA TYR A 638 3.89 -6.10 0.14
C TYR A 638 5.28 -5.54 0.42
N THR A 639 5.57 -5.31 1.68
CA THR A 639 6.91 -4.92 2.12
C THR A 639 7.38 -5.81 3.26
N PHE A 640 8.66 -6.13 3.26
CA PHE A 640 9.27 -6.76 4.44
C PHE A 640 9.12 -5.84 5.63
N LYS A 641 8.67 -6.39 6.77
CA LYS A 641 8.45 -5.61 7.99
C LYS A 641 9.74 -4.92 8.45
N HIS A 642 10.86 -5.60 8.26
CA HIS A 642 12.21 -5.09 8.52
C HIS A 642 13.14 -5.45 7.36
N GLU A 643 14.05 -4.54 7.00
CA GLU A 643 15.03 -4.79 5.95
C GLU A 643 15.93 -5.98 6.27
N LEU A 644 16.33 -6.11 7.54
CA LEU A 644 17.13 -7.25 7.99
C LEU A 644 16.45 -8.61 7.76
N ALA A 645 15.12 -8.67 7.79
CA ALA A 645 14.39 -9.90 7.46
C ALA A 645 14.48 -10.23 5.96
N ARG A 646 14.43 -9.21 5.10
CA ARG A 646 14.69 -9.38 3.65
C ARG A 646 16.12 -9.86 3.41
N ASP A 647 17.12 -9.24 4.05
CA ASP A 647 18.53 -9.59 3.88
C ASP A 647 18.82 -11.00 4.38
N ALA A 648 18.21 -11.40 5.51
CA ALA A 648 18.33 -12.76 6.01
C ALA A 648 17.73 -13.77 5.01
N ALA A 649 16.52 -13.53 4.50
CA ALA A 649 15.89 -14.39 3.50
C ALA A 649 16.72 -14.47 2.22
N TYR A 650 17.25 -13.33 1.73
CA TYR A 650 18.11 -13.29 0.55
C TYR A 650 19.42 -14.07 0.76
N ALA A 651 20.01 -13.97 1.94
CA ALA A 651 21.26 -14.66 2.27
C ALA A 651 21.12 -16.20 2.31
N THR A 652 19.93 -16.74 2.64
CA THR A 652 19.70 -18.19 2.64
C THR A 652 19.67 -18.80 1.24
N ILE A 653 19.47 -18.00 0.19
CA ILE A 653 19.37 -18.50 -1.19
C ILE A 653 20.76 -18.86 -1.72
N LEU A 654 20.94 -20.09 -2.18
CA LEU A 654 22.18 -20.53 -2.83
C LEU A 654 22.49 -19.68 -4.07
N LEU A 655 23.76 -19.35 -4.32
CA LEU A 655 24.19 -18.47 -5.40
C LEU A 655 23.63 -18.86 -6.78
N ARG A 656 23.62 -20.18 -7.11
CA ARG A 656 23.05 -20.67 -8.37
C ARG A 656 21.55 -20.37 -8.46
N ARG A 657 20.81 -20.63 -7.36
CA ARG A 657 19.37 -20.39 -7.29
C ARG A 657 19.07 -18.89 -7.30
N ARG A 658 19.90 -18.07 -6.63
CA ARG A 658 19.79 -16.62 -6.62
C ARG A 658 19.88 -16.03 -8.03
N ARG A 659 20.88 -16.48 -8.82
CA ARG A 659 21.00 -16.08 -10.23
C ARG A 659 19.79 -16.43 -11.06
N GLU A 660 19.26 -17.63 -10.87
CA GLU A 660 18.06 -18.10 -11.57
C GLU A 660 16.83 -17.26 -11.21
N LEU A 661 16.62 -16.96 -9.92
CA LEU A 661 15.52 -16.12 -9.47
C LEU A 661 15.63 -14.68 -10.00
N HIS A 662 16.83 -14.10 -10.02
CA HIS A 662 17.05 -12.78 -10.62
C HIS A 662 16.71 -12.77 -12.10
N ARG A 663 17.09 -13.82 -12.85
CA ARG A 663 16.75 -13.97 -14.27
C ARG A 663 15.25 -14.01 -14.47
N GLN A 664 14.54 -14.86 -13.71
CA GLN A 664 13.09 -14.99 -13.79
C GLN A 664 12.36 -13.68 -13.44
N VAL A 665 12.81 -12.98 -12.41
CA VAL A 665 12.25 -11.67 -12.03
C VAL A 665 12.49 -10.64 -13.15
N GLY A 666 13.69 -10.59 -13.72
CA GLY A 666 14.01 -9.71 -14.84
C GLY A 666 13.14 -9.98 -16.05
N GLU A 667 12.96 -11.24 -16.46
CA GLU A 667 12.10 -11.64 -17.58
C GLU A 667 10.61 -11.33 -17.34
N ALA A 668 10.13 -11.55 -16.10
CA ALA A 668 8.78 -11.18 -15.71
C ALA A 668 8.56 -9.66 -15.78
N MET A 669 9.55 -8.88 -15.33
CA MET A 669 9.49 -7.41 -15.42
C MET A 669 9.56 -6.93 -16.87
N GLU A 670 10.41 -7.54 -17.74
CA GLU A 670 10.41 -7.24 -19.19
C GLU A 670 9.01 -7.42 -19.80
N THR A 671 8.30 -8.48 -19.40
CA THR A 671 6.97 -8.79 -19.92
C THR A 671 5.90 -7.86 -19.36
N LEU A 672 5.90 -7.65 -18.05
CA LEU A 672 4.89 -6.83 -17.37
C LEU A 672 5.00 -5.34 -17.70
N PHE A 673 6.20 -4.86 -18.00
CA PHE A 673 6.48 -3.46 -18.31
C PHE A 673 6.97 -3.26 -19.75
N ALA A 674 6.46 -4.07 -20.70
CA ALA A 674 6.93 -4.09 -22.10
C ALA A 674 6.94 -2.70 -22.76
N ASP A 675 5.93 -1.87 -22.51
CA ASP A 675 5.81 -0.52 -23.06
C ASP A 675 6.55 0.56 -22.23
N ARG A 676 7.20 0.18 -21.13
CA ARG A 676 7.76 1.09 -20.12
C ARG A 676 9.15 0.67 -19.66
N HIS A 677 9.93 -0.01 -20.49
CA HIS A 677 11.28 -0.50 -20.14
C HIS A 677 12.19 0.62 -19.66
N GLU A 678 12.10 1.82 -20.23
CA GLU A 678 12.93 2.97 -19.83
C GLU A 678 12.73 3.34 -18.36
N GLU A 679 11.50 3.25 -17.85
CA GLU A 679 11.17 3.59 -16.47
C GLU A 679 11.72 2.60 -15.44
N VAL A 680 11.85 1.33 -15.84
CA VAL A 680 12.34 0.24 -14.98
C VAL A 680 13.72 -0.25 -15.38
N ALA A 681 14.38 0.44 -16.32
CA ALA A 681 15.66 0.02 -16.90
C ALA A 681 16.74 -0.24 -15.83
N HIS A 682 16.85 0.60 -14.82
CA HIS A 682 17.79 0.46 -13.71
C HIS A 682 17.55 -0.86 -12.93
N ARG A 683 16.28 -1.22 -12.67
CA ARG A 683 15.94 -2.47 -11.97
C ARG A 683 16.18 -3.69 -12.85
N LEU A 684 15.79 -3.62 -14.14
CA LEU A 684 16.09 -4.67 -15.12
C LEU A 684 17.59 -4.92 -15.24
N ALA A 685 18.39 -3.85 -15.33
CA ALA A 685 19.83 -3.93 -15.38
C ALA A 685 20.41 -4.65 -14.15
N GLN A 686 19.97 -4.28 -12.94
CA GLN A 686 20.41 -4.89 -11.69
C GLN A 686 20.04 -6.38 -11.63
N HIS A 687 18.82 -6.76 -12.00
CA HIS A 687 18.40 -8.15 -11.99
C HIS A 687 19.19 -8.98 -13.02
N PHE A 688 19.37 -8.51 -14.25
CA PHE A 688 20.13 -9.25 -15.25
C PHE A 688 21.63 -9.31 -14.93
N ALA A 689 22.21 -8.27 -14.34
CA ALA A 689 23.58 -8.29 -13.84
C ALA A 689 23.77 -9.33 -12.74
N ALA A 690 22.87 -9.37 -11.76
CA ALA A 690 22.86 -10.36 -10.68
C ALA A 690 22.59 -11.79 -11.20
N ALA A 691 21.88 -11.95 -12.30
CA ALA A 691 21.66 -13.21 -12.99
C ALA A 691 22.92 -13.69 -13.76
N GLY A 692 23.83 -12.76 -14.11
CA GLY A 692 24.96 -13.03 -14.99
C GLY A 692 24.64 -12.92 -16.48
N GLU A 693 23.50 -12.33 -16.83
CA GLU A 693 23.03 -12.10 -18.21
C GLU A 693 23.66 -10.80 -18.76
N SER A 694 24.96 -10.86 -19.07
CA SER A 694 25.77 -9.68 -19.40
C SER A 694 25.21 -8.84 -20.55
N GLU A 695 24.62 -9.46 -21.59
CA GLU A 695 24.07 -8.75 -22.75
C GLU A 695 22.84 -7.91 -22.37
N LYS A 696 21.90 -8.50 -21.64
CA LYS A 696 20.72 -7.80 -21.16
C LYS A 696 21.09 -6.73 -20.13
N ALA A 697 21.99 -7.05 -19.20
CA ALA A 697 22.50 -6.09 -18.22
C ALA A 697 23.13 -4.88 -18.91
N TYR A 698 24.00 -5.09 -19.90
CA TYR A 698 24.59 -4.02 -20.71
C TYR A 698 23.53 -3.14 -21.36
N ARG A 699 22.59 -3.74 -22.07
CA ARG A 699 21.52 -3.01 -22.75
C ARG A 699 20.71 -2.12 -21.80
N TYR A 700 20.33 -2.68 -20.66
CA TYR A 700 19.50 -1.93 -19.70
C TYR A 700 20.31 -0.92 -18.89
N TYR A 701 21.59 -1.16 -18.59
CA TYR A 701 22.45 -0.15 -17.99
C TYR A 701 22.68 1.04 -18.92
N VAL A 702 22.90 0.80 -20.22
CA VAL A 702 22.99 1.89 -21.22
C VAL A 702 21.66 2.66 -21.29
N MET A 703 20.54 1.97 -21.28
CA MET A 703 19.22 2.61 -21.29
C MET A 703 19.01 3.47 -20.03
N ALA A 704 19.33 2.95 -18.84
CA ALA A 704 19.27 3.68 -17.58
C ALA A 704 20.19 4.89 -17.55
N GLY A 705 21.44 4.73 -18.03
CA GLY A 705 22.39 5.83 -18.14
C GLY A 705 21.94 6.92 -19.11
N ASN A 706 21.32 6.57 -20.22
CA ASN A 706 20.74 7.54 -21.16
C ASN A 706 19.55 8.27 -20.53
N ALA A 707 18.67 7.57 -19.83
CA ALA A 707 17.55 8.16 -19.12
C ALA A 707 18.03 9.11 -18.01
N ALA A 708 19.05 8.74 -17.26
CA ALA A 708 19.66 9.58 -16.23
C ALA A 708 20.31 10.86 -16.83
N THR A 709 21.04 10.71 -17.96
CA THR A 709 21.62 11.86 -18.67
C THR A 709 20.55 12.84 -19.13
N ALA A 710 19.41 12.33 -19.63
CA ALA A 710 18.30 13.16 -20.12
C ALA A 710 17.66 14.05 -19.03
N VAL A 711 17.80 13.67 -17.75
CA VAL A 711 17.30 14.44 -16.59
C VAL A 711 18.43 15.11 -15.81
N SER A 712 19.63 15.22 -16.40
CA SER A 712 20.82 15.84 -15.80
C SER A 712 21.21 15.27 -14.43
N ALA A 713 20.99 13.96 -14.25
CA ALA A 713 21.42 13.19 -13.09
C ALA A 713 22.79 12.54 -13.42
N ASP A 714 23.83 13.39 -13.43
CA ASP A 714 25.15 13.02 -13.95
C ASP A 714 25.84 11.93 -13.14
N ALA A 715 25.63 11.92 -11.81
CA ALA A 715 26.19 10.91 -10.93
C ALA A 715 25.62 9.52 -11.23
N GLU A 716 24.31 9.39 -11.34
CA GLU A 716 23.60 8.15 -11.66
C GLU A 716 23.88 7.73 -13.11
N ALA A 717 23.95 8.69 -14.03
CA ALA A 717 24.32 8.41 -15.42
C ALA A 717 25.72 7.82 -15.51
N ALA A 718 26.70 8.39 -14.81
CA ALA A 718 28.05 7.89 -14.73
C ALA A 718 28.11 6.47 -14.12
N ASP A 719 27.39 6.22 -13.03
CA ASP A 719 27.32 4.93 -12.37
C ASP A 719 26.73 3.86 -13.28
N HIS A 720 25.57 4.11 -13.90
CA HIS A 720 24.94 3.18 -14.84
C HIS A 720 25.83 2.88 -16.04
N LEU A 721 26.47 3.89 -16.65
CA LEU A 721 27.37 3.68 -17.78
C LEU A 721 28.66 2.97 -17.39
N ALA A 722 29.16 3.16 -16.16
CA ALA A 722 30.26 2.40 -15.61
C ALA A 722 29.91 0.92 -15.43
N HIS A 723 28.73 0.62 -14.89
CA HIS A 723 28.21 -0.74 -14.81
C HIS A 723 27.96 -1.36 -16.20
N ALA A 724 27.53 -0.58 -17.18
CA ALA A 724 27.45 -1.04 -18.56
C ALA A 724 28.82 -1.45 -19.11
N LEU A 725 29.86 -0.64 -18.86
CA LEU A 725 31.25 -1.00 -19.25
C LEU A 725 31.75 -2.27 -18.57
N GLN A 726 31.41 -2.46 -17.31
CA GLN A 726 31.73 -3.68 -16.57
C GLN A 726 31.02 -4.91 -17.18
N ALA A 727 29.72 -4.81 -17.47
CA ALA A 727 28.98 -5.87 -18.15
C ALA A 727 29.54 -6.16 -19.56
N ALA A 728 29.98 -5.11 -20.27
CA ALA A 728 30.60 -5.21 -21.58
C ALA A 728 31.97 -5.93 -21.56
N GLY A 729 32.60 -6.09 -20.40
CA GLY A 729 33.88 -6.81 -20.27
C GLY A 729 33.84 -8.26 -20.72
N SER A 730 32.68 -8.91 -20.63
CA SER A 730 32.42 -10.28 -21.10
C SER A 730 31.80 -10.35 -22.51
N LEU A 731 31.53 -9.20 -23.15
CA LEU A 731 30.87 -9.10 -24.44
C LEU A 731 31.84 -8.61 -25.53
N GLN A 732 31.63 -9.02 -26.76
CA GLN A 732 32.36 -8.51 -27.93
C GLN A 732 31.64 -7.25 -28.47
N ILE A 733 31.71 -6.12 -27.75
CA ILE A 733 31.23 -4.85 -28.27
C ILE A 733 32.26 -4.17 -29.15
N PRO A 734 31.88 -3.38 -30.16
CA PRO A 734 32.80 -2.62 -30.98
C PRO A 734 33.72 -1.69 -30.16
N ALA A 735 35.00 -1.64 -30.49
CA ALA A 735 35.96 -0.80 -29.79
C ALA A 735 35.55 0.69 -29.79
N SER A 736 34.95 1.15 -30.89
CA SER A 736 34.40 2.52 -31.00
C SER A 736 33.29 2.79 -29.98
N GLU A 737 32.39 1.85 -29.76
CA GLU A 737 31.30 1.93 -28.79
C GLU A 737 31.83 1.96 -27.35
N ARG A 738 32.77 1.06 -27.03
CA ARG A 738 33.47 1.06 -25.73
C ARG A 738 34.13 2.41 -25.45
N THR A 739 34.90 2.92 -26.40
CA THR A 739 35.59 4.21 -26.26
C THR A 739 34.63 5.38 -26.12
N ALA A 740 33.47 5.31 -26.79
CA ALA A 740 32.44 6.33 -26.67
C ALA A 740 31.83 6.32 -25.23
N LEU A 741 31.54 5.15 -24.69
CA LEU A 741 31.04 5.00 -23.31
C LEU A 741 32.06 5.47 -22.28
N GLU A 742 33.35 5.07 -22.43
CA GLU A 742 34.42 5.50 -21.53
C GLU A 742 34.55 7.03 -21.49
N ARG A 743 34.47 7.70 -22.64
CA ARG A 743 34.48 9.18 -22.72
C ARG A 743 33.27 9.80 -22.03
N ARG A 744 32.09 9.21 -22.21
CA ARG A 744 30.87 9.69 -21.54
C ARG A 744 30.97 9.57 -20.03
N VAL A 745 31.44 8.42 -19.52
CA VAL A 745 31.65 8.23 -18.08
C VAL A 745 32.66 9.24 -17.54
N ALA A 746 33.79 9.46 -18.24
CA ALA A 746 34.78 10.43 -17.83
C ALA A 746 34.25 11.87 -17.82
N ALA A 747 33.47 12.25 -18.83
CA ALA A 747 32.85 13.58 -18.90
C ALA A 747 31.85 13.80 -17.78
N LEU A 748 30.99 12.84 -17.50
CA LEU A 748 30.00 12.90 -16.41
C LEU A 748 30.65 12.90 -15.02
N ALA A 749 31.72 12.12 -14.83
CA ALA A 749 32.46 12.09 -13.56
C ALA A 749 33.14 13.43 -13.24
N THR A 750 33.49 14.23 -14.24
CA THR A 750 34.08 15.57 -14.04
C THR A 750 33.03 16.64 -13.74
N SER A 751 31.78 16.43 -14.06
CA SER A 751 30.66 17.35 -13.76
C SER A 751 30.13 17.19 -12.33
N VAL A 752 30.45 16.08 -11.65
CA VAL A 752 30.05 15.85 -10.25
C VAL A 752 31.01 16.59 -9.32
N PRO A 753 30.58 17.58 -8.53
CA PRO A 753 31.45 18.25 -7.56
C PRO A 753 31.87 17.26 -6.47
N ALA A 754 33.17 17.30 -6.11
CA ALA A 754 33.81 16.45 -5.11
C ALA A 754 33.21 16.59 -3.70
#